data_9c57b0f133ff193f1622200db5266126
#
_entry.id   9c57b0f133ff193f1622200db5266126
#
_cell.length_a   1.000
_cell.length_b   1.000
_cell.length_c   1.000
_cell.angle_alpha   90.00
_cell.angle_beta   90.00
_cell.angle_gamma   90.00
#
_symmetry.space_group_name_H-M   'P 1'
#
loop_
_entity.id
_entity.type
_entity.pdbx_description
1 polymer ?
#
loop_
_entity_poly.entity_id
_entity_poly.type
_entity_poly.pdbx_seq_one_letter_code
_entity_poly.pdbx_strand_id
1 'polypeptide(L)'
;LAKDGLTATEEARRVDFLRFLVEDRSYPPSCIRVEVVTIKNLGESGRNQLRADVIVYDCPWVEISAKTPQEQLSHAVLIAEIKRDSSKKTKGVTYQLEPALRVLPGLDTVGVYWDDTNRILFTKSVKKRGSTQEVAIATDSIANLPDYGTAYHSKAITVDTLTRPTNLVATLQGLADVMRSHGVNNEHQRYKETVKLLLARYVDEKSARASAGKQLKLQVLDGGDSGFLQRVHAMYTKAALRYSRVKTLFHPKTEPDVDEATLRDLITTIQGFDLSSASSDTMQQVFMTFVPVVFKKSLSQYFTPASLIDTMVRMVAPGPTEKIADPAMGTADFLIAAMNYCLRRGDDDAHDRIYGIDSDEKAFDLAVVNMILNCDGQANLQREDSIQNFSRWSEQMDVVLCNPPFGAETSEKRPEILKEYDLGHVWEPGKEPGTWNMTDEIAKGQQLGILFIERCWKMLRSGGRLAIILPEGYLSTGGHGYVRRWMLEHFYIRSLVKLPRRIFLVSGADLRSNVLVAEKRNGSEKIRPYPIHASMMRQVGYKLGGAFQPLPLQDKATGLPIRDSENQIVLASDFRRVLKEYADTPSKVSATWKGATVADIITRGDLDMKPRRLVPRALDNVRRLKSAGAIPLGEIVDIVEDTIDLIDDVGPSELRRVVEGADIRAIEGTVVPHFPERCWVIAERKQRKVYQLHQMDVVIGLVRPERRNVGILLDDDKRIVGSPDGLAVVRVKKGMEKDFPIEWLFAILRSEEVRLQFWTESGGTSYGKLDRNEIRSVLVPVGTPTERRKIAGKVQRWIESVTANATAWSEIGF
;
A
#
# COMPACT_ATOMS: atom_id res chain seq x y z
N LEU A 1 9.30 -22.93 8.04
CA LEU A 1 8.13 -22.14 7.73
C LEU A 1 6.90 -23.04 7.58
N ALA A 2 5.70 -22.52 7.88
CA ALA A 2 4.44 -23.21 7.64
C ALA A 2 4.16 -23.35 6.13
N LYS A 3 3.06 -24.06 5.75
CA LYS A 3 2.70 -24.29 4.33
C LYS A 3 2.53 -23.04 3.48
N ASP A 4 2.30 -21.88 4.11
CA ASP A 4 2.23 -20.56 3.45
C ASP A 4 3.61 -19.98 3.07
N GLY A 5 4.69 -20.61 3.50
CA GLY A 5 6.06 -20.16 3.27
C GLY A 5 6.46 -18.88 4.00
N LEU A 6 5.56 -18.29 4.81
CA LEU A 6 5.73 -16.98 5.46
C LEU A 6 5.75 -17.08 6.98
N THR A 7 4.92 -17.94 7.56
CA THR A 7 4.78 -18.08 9.00
C THR A 7 5.81 -19.04 9.56
N ALA A 8 6.46 -18.69 10.67
CA ALA A 8 7.35 -19.62 11.38
C ALA A 8 6.56 -20.81 11.93
N THR A 9 7.14 -22.00 11.88
CA THR A 9 6.56 -23.19 12.48
C THR A 9 6.79 -23.19 14.01
N GLU A 10 6.09 -24.04 14.73
CA GLU A 10 6.35 -24.29 16.16
C GLU A 10 7.80 -24.72 16.39
N GLU A 11 8.34 -25.53 15.49
CA GLU A 11 9.73 -25.94 15.53
C GLU A 11 10.72 -24.77 15.39
N ALA A 12 10.45 -23.81 14.52
CA ALA A 12 11.27 -22.60 14.40
C ALA A 12 11.25 -21.79 15.71
N ARG A 13 10.10 -21.71 16.40
CA ARG A 13 10.00 -21.06 17.71
C ARG A 13 10.77 -21.82 18.79
N ARG A 14 10.78 -23.15 18.72
CA ARG A 14 11.58 -23.98 19.62
C ARG A 14 13.06 -23.73 19.42
N VAL A 15 13.53 -23.66 18.20
CA VAL A 15 14.95 -23.32 17.90
C VAL A 15 15.30 -21.93 18.44
N ASP A 16 14.43 -20.92 18.24
CA ASP A 16 14.63 -19.56 18.79
C ASP A 16 14.77 -19.59 20.33
N PHE A 17 13.91 -20.35 20.99
CA PHE A 17 13.98 -20.50 22.46
C PHE A 17 15.24 -21.25 22.93
N LEU A 18 15.61 -22.32 22.25
CA LEU A 18 16.84 -23.07 22.58
C LEU A 18 18.09 -22.21 22.40
N ARG A 19 18.13 -21.40 21.35
CA ARG A 19 19.22 -20.42 21.13
C ARG A 19 19.27 -19.40 22.27
N PHE A 20 18.12 -18.82 22.65
CA PHE A 20 18.02 -17.91 23.79
C PHE A 20 18.55 -18.54 25.08
N LEU A 21 18.20 -19.79 25.38
CA LEU A 21 18.73 -20.49 26.55
C LEU A 21 20.26 -20.64 26.53
N VAL A 22 20.79 -21.05 25.38
CA VAL A 22 22.23 -21.39 25.26
C VAL A 22 23.12 -20.15 25.14
N GLU A 23 22.72 -19.23 24.23
CA GLU A 23 23.56 -18.07 23.88
C GLU A 23 23.36 -16.89 24.88
N ASP A 24 22.13 -16.65 25.34
CA ASP A 24 21.81 -15.49 26.17
C ASP A 24 21.77 -15.80 27.67
N ARG A 25 21.56 -17.07 28.05
CA ARG A 25 21.38 -17.53 29.46
C ARG A 25 22.32 -18.64 29.91
N SER A 26 23.30 -18.98 29.11
CA SER A 26 24.37 -19.91 29.41
C SER A 26 23.91 -21.32 29.82
N TYR A 27 22.73 -21.77 29.38
CA TYR A 27 22.26 -23.13 29.66
C TYR A 27 23.02 -24.18 28.83
N PRO A 28 23.69 -25.18 29.46
CA PRO A 28 24.42 -26.15 28.69
C PRO A 28 23.54 -27.07 27.86
N PRO A 29 23.81 -27.28 26.57
CA PRO A 29 23.00 -28.17 25.72
C PRO A 29 22.88 -29.59 26.28
N SER A 30 23.86 -30.11 27.03
CA SER A 30 23.83 -31.42 27.67
C SER A 30 22.74 -31.56 28.73
N CYS A 31 22.27 -30.43 29.31
CA CYS A 31 21.23 -30.39 30.33
C CYS A 31 19.81 -30.17 29.75
N ILE A 32 19.70 -29.96 28.44
CA ILE A 32 18.41 -29.62 27.76
C ILE A 32 17.82 -30.85 27.07
N ARG A 33 16.52 -31.07 27.27
CA ARG A 33 15.74 -32.10 26.58
C ARG A 33 14.51 -31.50 25.93
N VAL A 34 14.17 -32.01 24.75
CA VAL A 34 12.99 -31.57 23.98
C VAL A 34 11.96 -32.70 23.89
N GLU A 35 10.66 -32.32 23.80
CA GLU A 35 9.51 -33.21 23.65
C GLU A 35 9.45 -34.33 24.72
N VAL A 36 9.61 -33.96 25.99
CA VAL A 36 9.64 -34.89 27.10
C VAL A 36 8.25 -35.17 27.63
N VAL A 37 7.91 -36.44 27.81
CA VAL A 37 6.70 -36.85 28.52
C VAL A 37 6.99 -36.82 30.01
N THR A 38 6.46 -35.81 30.71
CA THR A 38 6.73 -35.54 32.12
C THR A 38 5.96 -36.47 33.05
N ILE A 39 4.71 -36.76 32.76
CA ILE A 39 3.87 -37.65 33.57
C ILE A 39 2.97 -38.48 32.66
N LYS A 40 2.91 -39.79 32.95
CA LYS A 40 1.95 -40.73 32.36
C LYS A 40 0.84 -40.98 33.35
N ASN A 41 -0.37 -41.23 32.88
CA ASN A 41 -1.55 -41.63 33.66
C ASN A 41 -2.15 -40.58 34.60
N LEU A 42 -2.28 -39.35 34.13
CA LEU A 42 -3.04 -38.30 34.83
C LEU A 42 -4.54 -38.48 34.62
N GLY A 43 -5.30 -38.54 35.74
CA GLY A 43 -6.76 -38.59 35.78
C GLY A 43 -7.32 -40.03 35.97
N GLU A 44 -8.64 -40.11 36.33
CA GLU A 44 -9.37 -41.41 36.63
C GLU A 44 -9.37 -42.38 35.43
N SER A 45 -9.15 -41.93 34.20
CA SER A 45 -9.11 -42.79 33.02
C SER A 45 -7.71 -43.29 32.64
N GLY A 46 -6.67 -42.81 33.33
CA GLY A 46 -5.28 -43.21 33.07
C GLY A 46 -4.68 -42.90 31.67
N ARG A 47 -5.40 -42.09 30.84
CA ARG A 47 -5.04 -41.86 29.44
C ARG A 47 -4.35 -40.52 29.19
N ASN A 48 -4.33 -39.61 30.15
CA ASN A 48 -3.76 -38.29 29.96
C ASN A 48 -2.25 -38.31 30.27
N GLN A 49 -1.47 -37.74 29.33
CA GLN A 49 -0.04 -37.53 29.47
C GLN A 49 0.26 -36.05 29.51
N LEU A 50 1.10 -35.62 30.46
CA LEU A 50 1.62 -34.27 30.49
C LEU A 50 2.96 -34.27 29.73
N ARG A 51 3.05 -33.45 28.72
CA ARG A 51 4.27 -33.28 27.87
C ARG A 51 4.78 -31.86 28.06
N ALA A 52 6.08 -31.70 27.97
CA ALA A 52 6.73 -30.41 27.86
C ALA A 52 7.53 -30.33 26.58
N ASP A 53 7.48 -29.18 25.93
CA ASP A 53 8.22 -28.95 24.70
C ASP A 53 9.74 -28.90 24.98
N VAL A 54 10.12 -28.30 26.12
CA VAL A 54 11.53 -28.25 26.59
C VAL A 54 11.57 -28.42 28.11
N ILE A 55 12.51 -29.22 28.60
CA ILE A 55 12.90 -29.33 30.01
C ILE A 55 14.39 -29.13 30.13
N VAL A 56 14.82 -28.38 31.16
CA VAL A 56 16.22 -28.23 31.52
C VAL A 56 16.46 -28.83 32.90
N TYR A 57 17.57 -29.54 33.05
CA TYR A 57 17.98 -30.19 34.29
C TYR A 57 19.18 -29.45 34.89
N ASP A 58 19.39 -29.58 36.20
CA ASP A 58 20.52 -29.03 36.94
C ASP A 58 21.86 -29.75 36.68
N CYS A 59 21.81 -30.87 35.96
CA CYS A 59 22.97 -31.69 35.60
C CYS A 59 22.83 -32.25 34.17
N PRO A 60 23.93 -32.74 33.54
CA PRO A 60 23.87 -33.37 32.23
C PRO A 60 22.90 -34.56 32.19
N TRP A 61 22.08 -34.65 31.15
CA TRP A 61 21.07 -35.72 30.99
C TRP A 61 21.66 -37.13 31.14
N VAL A 62 22.89 -37.34 30.71
CA VAL A 62 23.55 -38.65 30.78
C VAL A 62 23.64 -39.16 32.20
N GLU A 63 23.77 -38.28 33.21
CA GLU A 63 23.93 -38.62 34.63
C GLU A 63 22.62 -39.08 35.28
N ILE A 64 21.46 -38.63 34.73
CA ILE A 64 20.15 -38.94 35.29
C ILE A 64 19.30 -39.81 34.37
N SER A 65 19.75 -40.12 33.16
CA SER A 65 18.99 -40.87 32.17
C SER A 65 18.58 -42.29 32.62
N ALA A 66 19.36 -42.93 33.49
CA ALA A 66 19.07 -44.24 34.06
C ALA A 66 18.22 -44.19 35.35
N LYS A 67 17.94 -42.99 35.91
CA LYS A 67 17.13 -42.83 37.12
C LYS A 67 15.64 -43.00 36.80
N THR A 68 14.85 -43.18 37.85
CA THR A 68 13.38 -43.21 37.71
C THR A 68 12.82 -41.88 37.19
N PRO A 69 11.67 -41.84 36.52
CA PRO A 69 11.07 -40.60 36.06
C PRO A 69 10.87 -39.54 37.17
N GLN A 70 10.61 -40.00 38.39
CA GLN A 70 10.38 -39.12 39.54
C GLN A 70 11.70 -38.50 40.03
N GLU A 71 12.78 -39.28 40.05
CA GLU A 71 14.12 -38.76 40.32
C GLU A 71 14.62 -37.82 39.20
N GLN A 72 14.34 -38.14 37.94
CA GLN A 72 14.66 -37.21 36.82
C GLN A 72 13.97 -35.87 36.98
N LEU A 73 12.68 -35.85 37.32
CA LEU A 73 11.90 -34.63 37.52
C LEU A 73 12.33 -33.80 38.75
N SER A 74 13.01 -34.42 39.73
CA SER A 74 13.58 -33.67 40.89
C SER A 74 14.77 -32.81 40.48
N HIS A 75 15.44 -33.12 39.36
CA HIS A 75 16.51 -32.36 38.76
C HIS A 75 16.04 -31.25 37.78
N ALA A 76 14.72 -31.12 37.51
CA ALA A 76 14.21 -30.14 36.58
C ALA A 76 14.26 -28.74 37.18
N VAL A 77 14.97 -27.82 36.54
CA VAL A 77 15.10 -26.41 36.91
C VAL A 77 14.27 -25.48 36.03
N LEU A 78 13.93 -25.91 34.82
CA LEU A 78 13.07 -25.16 33.91
C LEU A 78 12.20 -26.10 33.07
N ILE A 79 10.96 -25.70 32.86
CA ILE A 79 10.03 -26.34 31.91
C ILE A 79 9.47 -25.28 30.96
N ALA A 80 9.38 -25.59 29.68
CA ALA A 80 8.82 -24.66 28.71
C ALA A 80 7.76 -25.28 27.82
N GLU A 81 6.76 -24.46 27.48
CA GLU A 81 5.73 -24.76 26.51
C GLU A 81 5.85 -23.76 25.35
N ILE A 82 5.98 -24.27 24.14
CA ILE A 82 6.24 -23.46 22.94
C ILE A 82 5.10 -23.62 21.97
N LYS A 83 4.59 -22.51 21.47
CA LYS A 83 3.50 -22.50 20.48
C LYS A 83 3.90 -21.68 19.25
N ARG A 84 3.32 -22.04 18.13
CA ARG A 84 3.53 -21.33 16.88
C ARG A 84 3.11 -19.86 16.97
N ASP A 85 1.93 -19.61 17.55
CA ASP A 85 1.28 -18.31 17.59
C ASP A 85 0.44 -18.13 18.87
N SER A 86 0.10 -16.89 19.18
CA SER A 86 -0.64 -16.48 20.37
C SER A 86 -2.05 -17.04 20.48
N SER A 87 -2.65 -17.54 19.39
CA SER A 87 -3.98 -18.16 19.43
C SER A 87 -4.04 -19.42 20.31
N LYS A 88 -2.89 -20.00 20.63
CA LYS A 88 -2.74 -21.20 21.47
C LYS A 88 -2.33 -20.88 22.92
N LYS A 89 -2.19 -19.59 23.29
CA LYS A 89 -1.70 -19.17 24.62
C LYS A 89 -2.49 -19.80 25.76
N THR A 90 -3.80 -19.64 25.78
CA THR A 90 -4.64 -20.19 26.85
C THR A 90 -4.47 -21.71 26.97
N LYS A 91 -4.42 -22.42 25.83
CA LYS A 91 -4.21 -23.87 25.84
C LYS A 91 -2.83 -24.23 26.36
N GLY A 92 -1.78 -23.56 25.92
CA GLY A 92 -0.40 -23.82 26.33
C GLY A 92 -0.17 -23.47 27.80
N VAL A 93 -0.64 -22.34 28.26
CA VAL A 93 -0.45 -21.90 29.66
C VAL A 93 -1.35 -22.69 30.62
N THR A 94 -2.67 -22.57 30.51
CA THR A 94 -3.61 -23.06 31.52
C THR A 94 -3.73 -24.59 31.56
N TYR A 95 -3.63 -25.25 30.41
CA TYR A 95 -3.84 -26.70 30.32
C TYR A 95 -2.55 -27.53 30.19
N GLN A 96 -1.41 -26.91 29.92
CA GLN A 96 -0.14 -27.63 29.73
C GLN A 96 0.95 -27.18 30.73
N LEU A 97 1.38 -25.91 30.66
CA LEU A 97 2.50 -25.39 31.45
C LEU A 97 2.20 -25.28 32.95
N GLU A 98 1.12 -24.62 33.35
CA GLU A 98 0.80 -24.46 34.77
C GLU A 98 0.55 -25.79 35.50
N PRO A 99 -0.20 -26.76 34.96
CA PRO A 99 -0.33 -28.08 35.57
C PRO A 99 1.01 -28.79 35.65
N ALA A 100 1.85 -28.73 34.63
CA ALA A 100 3.18 -29.33 34.66
C ALA A 100 4.08 -28.70 35.72
N LEU A 101 4.08 -27.39 35.83
CA LEU A 101 4.86 -26.65 36.80
C LEU A 101 4.43 -26.92 38.23
N ARG A 102 3.11 -27.09 38.52
CA ARG A 102 2.59 -27.44 39.85
C ARG A 102 3.04 -28.81 40.36
N VAL A 103 3.21 -29.75 39.46
CA VAL A 103 3.56 -31.14 39.81
C VAL A 103 5.08 -31.34 40.01
N LEU A 104 5.92 -30.49 39.40
CA LEU A 104 7.36 -30.55 39.61
C LEU A 104 7.73 -30.27 41.05
N PRO A 105 8.65 -31.09 41.68
CA PRO A 105 8.91 -31.02 43.10
C PRO A 105 9.70 -29.76 43.52
N GLY A 106 10.57 -29.22 42.69
CA GLY A 106 11.41 -28.06 43.03
C GLY A 106 10.60 -26.75 43.11
N LEU A 107 10.69 -26.00 44.20
CA LEU A 107 10.10 -24.67 44.30
C LEU A 107 10.79 -23.63 43.42
N ASP A 108 12.10 -23.82 43.18
CA ASP A 108 12.90 -22.94 42.34
C ASP A 108 12.76 -23.28 40.85
N THR A 109 12.00 -24.30 40.47
CA THR A 109 11.71 -24.65 39.09
C THR A 109 10.84 -23.56 38.46
N VAL A 110 11.30 -23.01 37.38
CA VAL A 110 10.58 -21.97 36.63
C VAL A 110 9.89 -22.55 35.39
N GLY A 111 8.78 -21.90 34.98
CA GLY A 111 8.07 -22.19 33.74
C GLY A 111 8.32 -21.10 32.70
N VAL A 112 8.36 -21.47 31.43
CA VAL A 112 8.42 -20.50 30.33
C VAL A 112 7.33 -20.81 29.31
N TYR A 113 6.56 -19.79 28.95
CA TYR A 113 5.69 -19.84 27.78
C TYR A 113 6.28 -18.97 26.68
N TRP A 114 6.35 -19.52 25.46
CA TRP A 114 7.00 -18.87 24.33
C TRP A 114 6.21 -19.08 23.04
N ASP A 115 5.77 -17.98 22.40
CA ASP A 115 5.16 -18.00 21.09
C ASP A 115 5.71 -16.85 20.20
N ASP A 116 4.99 -16.46 19.15
CA ASP A 116 5.37 -15.36 18.28
C ASP A 116 5.31 -13.98 18.95
N THR A 117 4.52 -13.82 20.00
CA THR A 117 4.24 -12.56 20.68
C THR A 117 4.54 -12.57 22.17
N ASN A 118 4.39 -13.72 22.80
CA ASN A 118 4.49 -13.84 24.24
C ASN A 118 5.77 -14.58 24.65
N ARG A 119 6.47 -14.04 25.65
CA ARG A 119 7.63 -14.62 26.30
C ARG A 119 7.46 -14.38 27.80
N ILE A 120 6.87 -15.34 28.48
CA ILE A 120 6.41 -15.18 29.87
C ILE A 120 7.14 -16.18 30.75
N LEU A 121 7.73 -15.68 31.83
CA LEU A 121 8.29 -16.48 32.89
C LEU A 121 7.22 -16.78 33.94
N PHE A 122 7.16 -17.99 34.42
CA PHE A 122 6.27 -18.47 35.48
C PHE A 122 7.11 -18.95 36.66
N THR A 123 6.75 -18.50 37.85
CA THR A 123 7.46 -18.82 39.07
C THR A 123 6.51 -19.48 40.08
N LYS A 124 7.06 -20.30 40.97
CA LYS A 124 6.30 -20.97 42.04
C LYS A 124 6.53 -20.31 43.38
N SER A 125 5.47 -20.21 44.16
CA SER A 125 5.55 -19.83 45.56
C SER A 125 4.55 -20.64 46.38
N VAL A 126 4.80 -20.80 47.69
CA VAL A 126 3.86 -21.45 48.59
C VAL A 126 3.06 -20.38 49.34
N LYS A 127 1.75 -20.36 49.14
CA LYS A 127 0.84 -19.50 49.91
C LYS A 127 0.15 -20.33 50.99
N LYS A 128 0.17 -19.84 52.25
CA LYS A 128 -0.63 -20.41 53.34
C LYS A 128 -2.05 -19.88 53.25
N ARG A 129 -3.03 -20.76 53.10
CA ARG A 129 -4.45 -20.46 53.14
C ARG A 129 -5.08 -21.25 54.29
N GLY A 130 -5.13 -20.66 55.51
CA GLY A 130 -5.51 -21.38 56.72
C GLY A 130 -4.45 -22.43 57.09
N SER A 131 -4.88 -23.68 57.26
CA SER A 131 -4.02 -24.83 57.56
C SER A 131 -3.42 -25.52 56.33
N THR A 132 -3.82 -25.17 55.13
CA THR A 132 -3.35 -25.76 53.85
C THR A 132 -2.29 -24.91 53.19
N GLN A 133 -1.25 -25.56 52.68
CA GLN A 133 -0.26 -24.95 51.82
C GLN A 133 -0.67 -25.19 50.35
N GLU A 134 -0.79 -24.14 49.58
CA GLU A 134 -1.12 -24.19 48.16
C GLU A 134 0.01 -23.62 47.32
N VAL A 135 0.36 -24.30 46.22
CA VAL A 135 1.34 -23.80 45.27
C VAL A 135 0.67 -22.74 44.40
N ALA A 136 1.08 -21.53 44.62
CA ALA A 136 0.70 -20.41 43.75
C ALA A 136 1.70 -20.24 42.59
N ILE A 137 1.17 -19.96 41.42
CA ILE A 137 1.99 -19.62 40.23
C ILE A 137 1.79 -18.13 39.94
N ALA A 138 2.91 -17.43 39.77
CA ALA A 138 2.94 -16.03 39.39
C ALA A 138 3.65 -15.89 38.05
N THR A 139 3.30 -14.84 37.27
CA THR A 139 3.98 -14.50 36.03
C THR A 139 5.03 -13.43 36.27
N ASP A 140 6.11 -13.49 35.52
CA ASP A 140 7.19 -12.50 35.52
C ASP A 140 7.74 -12.28 34.08
N SER A 141 8.62 -11.31 33.95
CA SER A 141 9.31 -11.06 32.68
C SER A 141 10.30 -12.15 32.34
N ILE A 142 10.38 -12.57 31.10
CA ILE A 142 11.43 -13.47 30.60
C ILE A 142 12.85 -12.89 30.82
N ALA A 143 12.99 -11.57 30.96
CA ALA A 143 14.26 -10.93 31.27
C ALA A 143 14.82 -11.36 32.65
N ASN A 144 13.94 -11.79 33.57
CA ASN A 144 14.30 -12.28 34.90
C ASN A 144 14.58 -13.79 34.92
N LEU A 145 14.57 -14.48 33.78
CA LEU A 145 15.01 -15.86 33.73
C LEU A 145 16.48 -15.94 34.18
N PRO A 146 16.78 -16.72 35.26
CA PRO A 146 18.12 -16.80 35.76
C PRO A 146 19.09 -17.47 34.78
N ASP A 147 20.36 -17.13 34.84
CA ASP A 147 21.39 -17.86 34.14
C ASP A 147 21.54 -19.26 34.76
N TYR A 148 21.99 -20.24 33.97
CA TYR A 148 22.16 -21.62 34.47
C TYR A 148 23.00 -21.71 35.74
N GLY A 149 22.49 -22.47 36.70
CA GLY A 149 23.15 -22.64 38.00
C GLY A 149 22.90 -21.50 39.00
N THR A 150 22.11 -20.50 38.65
CA THR A 150 21.69 -19.42 39.56
C THR A 150 20.22 -19.59 39.98
N ALA A 151 19.92 -19.30 41.23
CA ALA A 151 18.55 -19.30 41.70
C ALA A 151 17.75 -18.12 41.16
N TYR A 152 16.46 -18.33 40.90
CA TYR A 152 15.55 -17.25 40.55
C TYR A 152 15.43 -16.25 41.69
N HIS A 153 15.74 -15.00 41.42
CA HIS A 153 15.45 -13.88 42.28
C HIS A 153 14.78 -12.81 41.42
N SER A 154 13.58 -12.36 41.80
CA SER A 154 12.94 -11.24 41.15
C SER A 154 13.82 -10.00 41.27
N LYS A 155 14.53 -9.68 40.17
CA LYS A 155 15.37 -8.48 40.10
C LYS A 155 14.64 -7.41 39.32
N ALA A 156 14.79 -6.15 39.75
CA ALA A 156 14.31 -5.03 39.01
C ALA A 156 14.94 -5.01 37.58
N ILE A 157 14.10 -4.87 36.56
CA ILE A 157 14.52 -4.81 35.15
C ILE A 157 15.30 -3.54 34.91
N THR A 158 16.48 -3.69 34.31
CA THR A 158 17.34 -2.58 33.87
C THR A 158 17.38 -2.53 32.34
N VAL A 159 17.80 -1.40 31.77
CA VAL A 159 17.91 -1.27 30.30
C VAL A 159 18.89 -2.23 29.68
N ASP A 160 19.89 -2.69 30.42
CA ASP A 160 20.90 -3.64 29.93
C ASP A 160 20.35 -5.08 29.82
N THR A 161 19.24 -5.39 30.49
CA THR A 161 18.58 -6.71 30.42
C THR A 161 17.47 -6.79 29.37
N LEU A 162 17.20 -5.70 28.66
CA LEU A 162 16.16 -5.65 27.64
C LEU A 162 16.56 -6.39 26.37
N THR A 163 15.59 -7.07 25.75
CA THR A 163 15.77 -7.79 24.48
C THR A 163 15.04 -7.10 23.34
N ARG A 164 15.58 -7.13 22.13
CA ARG A 164 14.88 -6.61 20.96
C ARG A 164 13.68 -7.49 20.64
N PRO A 165 12.47 -6.89 20.42
CA PRO A 165 11.30 -7.66 20.03
C PRO A 165 11.49 -8.24 18.63
N THR A 166 11.28 -9.56 18.48
CA THR A 166 11.39 -10.23 17.16
C THR A 166 10.19 -9.91 16.25
N ASN A 167 9.04 -9.60 16.82
CA ASN A 167 7.83 -9.18 16.10
C ASN A 167 7.06 -8.13 16.91
N LEU A 168 7.47 -6.87 16.78
CA LEU A 168 6.87 -5.77 17.53
C LEU A 168 5.39 -5.55 17.17
N VAL A 169 4.99 -5.79 15.91
CA VAL A 169 3.59 -5.69 15.48
C VAL A 169 2.71 -6.65 16.28
N ALA A 170 3.14 -7.89 16.40
CA ALA A 170 2.39 -8.90 17.15
C ALA A 170 2.39 -8.61 18.66
N THR A 171 3.47 -8.09 19.22
CA THR A 171 3.52 -7.63 20.62
C THR A 171 2.47 -6.55 20.89
N LEU A 172 2.34 -5.58 20.00
CA LEU A 172 1.35 -4.50 20.15
C LEU A 172 -0.10 -4.97 19.91
N GLN A 173 -0.31 -5.94 19.01
CA GLN A 173 -1.61 -6.60 18.89
C GLN A 173 -1.97 -7.33 20.20
N GLY A 174 -0.99 -7.94 20.85
CA GLY A 174 -1.13 -8.54 22.18
C GLY A 174 -1.61 -7.56 23.24
N LEU A 175 -1.16 -6.30 23.23
CA LEU A 175 -1.68 -5.26 24.12
C LEU A 175 -3.19 -5.00 23.92
N ALA A 176 -3.62 -4.95 22.65
CA ALA A 176 -5.04 -4.78 22.35
C ALA A 176 -5.88 -6.00 22.79
N ASP A 177 -5.31 -7.20 22.72
CA ASP A 177 -5.97 -8.43 23.20
C ASP A 177 -6.05 -8.49 24.73
N VAL A 178 -4.99 -8.08 25.42
CA VAL A 178 -5.01 -7.91 26.89
C VAL A 178 -6.14 -6.95 27.29
N MET A 179 -6.23 -5.78 26.68
CA MET A 179 -7.30 -4.83 26.99
C MET A 179 -8.70 -5.38 26.70
N ARG A 180 -8.88 -6.16 25.61
CA ARG A 180 -10.17 -6.83 25.33
C ARG A 180 -10.53 -7.86 26.38
N SER A 181 -9.57 -8.66 26.87
CA SER A 181 -9.81 -9.66 27.91
C SER A 181 -10.22 -9.05 29.25
N HIS A 182 -9.81 -7.79 29.50
CA HIS A 182 -10.24 -6.98 30.64
C HIS A 182 -11.49 -6.12 30.37
N GLY A 183 -12.21 -6.37 29.27
CA GLY A 183 -13.48 -5.69 28.99
C GLY A 183 -13.38 -4.31 28.37
N VAL A 184 -12.19 -3.86 27.95
CA VAL A 184 -12.01 -2.60 27.21
C VAL A 184 -12.39 -2.82 25.74
N ASN A 185 -13.69 -2.68 25.43
CA ASN A 185 -14.23 -2.98 24.10
C ASN A 185 -14.11 -1.83 23.11
N ASN A 186 -13.93 -0.59 23.59
CA ASN A 186 -13.79 0.58 22.74
C ASN A 186 -12.42 0.61 22.05
N GLU A 187 -12.44 0.55 20.73
CA GLU A 187 -11.24 0.49 19.88
C GLU A 187 -10.38 1.76 20.00
N HIS A 188 -11.02 2.92 20.08
CA HIS A 188 -10.36 4.21 20.23
C HIS A 188 -9.68 4.35 21.60
N GLN A 189 -10.33 3.86 22.66
CA GLN A 189 -9.74 3.82 24.01
C GLN A 189 -8.51 2.92 24.04
N ARG A 190 -8.60 1.70 23.48
CA ARG A 190 -7.44 0.78 23.37
C ARG A 190 -6.26 1.41 22.64
N TYR A 191 -6.54 2.09 21.53
CA TYR A 191 -5.51 2.79 20.79
C TYR A 191 -4.85 3.88 21.66
N LYS A 192 -5.64 4.79 22.23
CA LYS A 192 -5.11 5.88 23.08
C LYS A 192 -4.25 5.35 24.21
N GLU A 193 -4.72 4.32 24.89
CA GLU A 193 -3.98 3.75 26.00
C GLU A 193 -2.68 3.06 25.57
N THR A 194 -2.71 2.33 24.45
CA THR A 194 -1.49 1.74 23.88
C THR A 194 -0.45 2.83 23.56
N VAL A 195 -0.85 3.92 22.90
CA VAL A 195 0.07 5.01 22.55
C VAL A 195 0.62 5.71 23.80
N LYS A 196 -0.22 6.01 24.81
CA LYS A 196 0.23 6.60 26.06
C LYS A 196 1.26 5.71 26.77
N LEU A 197 0.98 4.40 26.84
CA LEU A 197 1.89 3.41 27.42
C LEU A 197 3.23 3.35 26.69
N LEU A 198 3.21 3.30 25.35
CA LEU A 198 4.43 3.26 24.54
C LEU A 198 5.27 4.52 24.71
N LEU A 199 4.65 5.71 24.73
CA LEU A 199 5.35 6.96 24.94
C LEU A 199 5.90 7.07 26.37
N ALA A 200 5.14 6.64 27.39
CA ALA A 200 5.61 6.58 28.76
C ALA A 200 6.80 5.61 28.89
N ARG A 201 6.73 4.44 28.23
CA ARG A 201 7.82 3.46 28.19
C ARG A 201 9.07 4.01 27.49
N TYR A 202 8.91 4.70 26.36
CA TYR A 202 10.02 5.33 25.66
C TYR A 202 10.75 6.38 26.52
N VAL A 203 9.96 7.21 27.25
CA VAL A 203 10.52 8.16 28.23
C VAL A 203 11.22 7.46 29.37
N ASP A 204 10.70 6.33 29.84
CA ASP A 204 11.29 5.53 30.92
C ASP A 204 12.63 4.95 30.49
N GLU A 205 12.70 4.28 29.34
CA GLU A 205 13.94 3.71 28.81
C GLU A 205 15.04 4.77 28.60
N LYS A 206 14.70 5.92 27.99
CA LYS A 206 15.66 7.02 27.83
C LYS A 206 16.12 7.59 29.17
N SER A 207 15.21 7.72 30.12
CA SER A 207 15.55 8.21 31.46
C SER A 207 16.42 7.22 32.21
N ALA A 208 16.14 5.93 32.10
CA ALA A 208 16.91 4.87 32.74
C ALA A 208 18.32 4.77 32.15
N ARG A 209 18.50 4.88 30.81
CA ARG A 209 19.82 4.91 30.18
C ARG A 209 20.69 6.07 30.64
N ALA A 210 20.07 7.21 30.97
CA ALA A 210 20.75 8.40 31.49
C ALA A 210 21.04 8.34 33.00
N SER A 211 20.49 7.35 33.72
CA SER A 211 20.65 7.22 35.18
C SER A 211 21.71 6.19 35.56
N ALA A 212 22.40 6.41 36.69
CA ALA A 212 23.47 5.51 37.15
C ALA A 212 22.97 4.07 37.44
N GLY A 213 21.71 3.91 37.88
CA GLY A 213 21.13 2.60 38.21
C GLY A 213 20.49 1.88 37.04
N LYS A 214 20.30 2.54 35.90
CA LYS A 214 19.71 2.02 34.65
C LYS A 214 18.36 1.27 34.83
N GLN A 215 17.70 1.43 35.98
CA GLN A 215 16.47 0.72 36.32
C GLN A 215 15.24 1.37 35.69
N LEU A 216 14.37 0.53 35.15
CA LEU A 216 13.09 0.95 34.62
C LEU A 216 12.05 1.16 35.72
N LYS A 217 11.19 2.15 35.55
CA LYS A 217 10.07 2.45 36.46
C LYS A 217 8.78 1.76 36.04
N LEU A 218 8.57 1.62 34.71
CA LEU A 218 7.45 0.87 34.14
C LEU A 218 7.76 -0.62 34.12
N GLN A 219 7.65 -1.26 35.25
CA GLN A 219 7.79 -2.70 35.45
C GLN A 219 6.93 -3.19 36.61
N VAL A 220 6.54 -4.44 36.57
CA VAL A 220 5.86 -5.13 37.67
C VAL A 220 6.92 -5.82 38.49
N LEU A 221 6.96 -5.56 39.81
CA LEU A 221 7.83 -6.17 40.80
C LEU A 221 7.05 -7.19 41.61
N ASP A 222 7.68 -8.31 42.00
CA ASP A 222 7.04 -9.32 42.86
C ASP A 222 6.90 -8.85 44.33
N GLY A 223 6.01 -9.52 45.08
CA GLY A 223 5.95 -9.38 46.52
C GLY A 223 5.09 -8.25 47.05
N GLY A 224 4.05 -7.81 46.30
CA GLY A 224 3.08 -6.81 46.79
C GLY A 224 3.55 -5.37 46.57
N ASP A 225 3.85 -5.08 45.32
CA ASP A 225 4.34 -3.80 44.81
C ASP A 225 3.33 -2.65 45.05
N SER A 226 3.31 -2.12 46.26
CA SER A 226 2.43 -1.02 46.67
C SER A 226 2.73 0.32 46.00
N GLY A 227 3.92 0.45 45.36
CA GLY A 227 4.35 1.64 44.63
C GLY A 227 4.08 1.58 43.14
N PHE A 228 3.46 0.51 42.62
CA PHE A 228 3.26 0.30 41.17
C PHE A 228 2.50 1.46 40.52
N LEU A 229 1.28 1.77 40.96
CA LEU A 229 0.47 2.86 40.41
C LEU A 229 1.19 4.21 40.47
N GLN A 230 1.87 4.50 41.58
CA GLN A 230 2.63 5.73 41.73
C GLN A 230 3.73 5.87 40.70
N ARG A 231 4.48 4.78 40.44
CA ARG A 231 5.52 4.78 39.37
C ARG A 231 4.92 4.93 37.98
N VAL A 232 3.82 4.22 37.69
CA VAL A 232 3.12 4.32 36.39
C VAL A 232 2.60 5.74 36.18
N HIS A 233 1.89 6.32 37.14
CA HIS A 233 1.36 7.68 37.07
C HIS A 233 2.48 8.71 36.87
N ALA A 234 3.60 8.56 37.60
CA ALA A 234 4.75 9.45 37.43
C ALA A 234 5.33 9.41 36.01
N MET A 235 5.37 8.24 35.39
CA MET A 235 5.87 8.09 34.03
C MET A 235 4.87 8.62 32.99
N TYR A 236 3.57 8.40 33.17
CA TYR A 236 2.53 8.98 32.32
C TYR A 236 2.56 10.52 32.40
N THR A 237 2.67 11.08 33.59
CA THR A 237 2.81 12.53 33.80
C THR A 237 4.06 13.07 33.11
N LYS A 238 5.19 12.38 33.24
CA LYS A 238 6.45 12.77 32.59
C LYS A 238 6.34 12.75 31.08
N ALA A 239 5.67 11.72 30.51
CA ALA A 239 5.38 11.64 29.09
C ALA A 239 4.43 12.76 28.64
N ALA A 240 3.36 13.04 29.41
CA ALA A 240 2.41 14.10 29.12
C ALA A 240 3.07 15.49 29.10
N LEU A 241 3.97 15.76 30.01
CA LEU A 241 4.75 17.03 30.02
C LEU A 241 5.69 17.14 28.84
N ARG A 242 6.40 16.04 28.50
CA ARG A 242 7.33 16.01 27.38
C ARG A 242 6.63 16.16 26.03
N TYR A 243 5.45 15.54 25.90
CA TYR A 243 4.68 15.46 24.63
C TYR A 243 3.38 16.27 24.69
N SER A 244 3.37 17.39 25.40
CA SER A 244 2.20 18.27 25.58
C SER A 244 1.61 18.84 24.29
N ARG A 245 2.32 18.73 23.15
CA ARG A 245 1.82 19.07 21.81
C ARG A 245 0.72 18.13 21.31
N VAL A 246 0.68 16.88 21.82
CA VAL A 246 -0.35 15.87 21.44
C VAL A 246 -1.56 16.02 22.34
N LYS A 247 -2.36 17.07 22.11
CA LYS A 247 -3.47 17.46 22.99
C LYS A 247 -4.58 16.44 23.11
N THR A 248 -4.78 15.58 22.07
CA THR A 248 -5.82 14.54 22.09
C THR A 248 -5.44 13.33 22.94
N LEU A 249 -4.16 13.13 23.21
CA LEU A 249 -3.64 12.02 24.01
C LEU A 249 -3.22 12.44 25.41
N PHE A 250 -2.62 13.62 25.55
CA PHE A 250 -2.05 14.08 26.79
C PHE A 250 -2.68 15.40 27.28
N HIS A 251 -3.23 15.35 28.46
CA HIS A 251 -3.61 16.48 29.30
C HIS A 251 -2.59 16.61 30.43
N PRO A 252 -2.42 17.77 31.07
CA PRO A 252 -1.51 17.92 32.22
C PRO A 252 -1.79 16.96 33.41
N LYS A 253 -3.00 16.39 33.46
CA LYS A 253 -3.43 15.36 34.43
C LYS A 253 -3.72 14.03 33.72
N THR A 254 -2.89 13.63 32.77
CA THR A 254 -3.11 12.36 32.05
C THR A 254 -2.82 11.19 32.96
N GLU A 255 -3.86 10.42 33.22
CA GLU A 255 -3.82 9.14 33.93
C GLU A 255 -4.11 7.99 32.94
N PRO A 256 -3.73 6.74 33.27
CA PRO A 256 -4.18 5.59 32.54
C PRO A 256 -5.72 5.49 32.52
N ASP A 257 -6.30 5.17 31.38
CA ASP A 257 -7.76 4.99 31.20
C ASP A 257 -8.19 3.54 31.43
N VAL A 258 -7.40 2.75 32.13
CA VAL A 258 -7.62 1.34 32.44
C VAL A 258 -7.28 1.07 33.91
N ASP A 259 -7.85 0.01 34.47
CA ASP A 259 -7.62 -0.36 35.87
C ASP A 259 -6.22 -0.93 36.14
N GLU A 260 -5.86 -1.09 37.40
CA GLU A 260 -4.54 -1.59 37.81
C GLU A 260 -4.25 -3.00 37.30
N ALA A 261 -5.25 -3.89 37.26
CA ALA A 261 -5.06 -5.26 36.78
C ALA A 261 -4.70 -5.27 35.31
N THR A 262 -5.42 -4.50 34.49
CA THR A 262 -5.14 -4.31 33.08
C THR A 262 -3.75 -3.69 32.87
N LEU A 263 -3.38 -2.66 33.64
CA LEU A 263 -2.05 -2.03 33.56
C LEU A 263 -0.92 -3.00 33.86
N ARG A 264 -1.08 -3.86 34.89
CA ARG A 264 -0.07 -4.87 35.24
C ARG A 264 0.15 -5.83 34.10
N ASP A 265 -0.92 -6.34 33.47
CA ASP A 265 -0.81 -7.25 32.33
C ASP A 265 -0.22 -6.57 31.08
N LEU A 266 -0.60 -5.32 30.79
CA LEU A 266 -0.02 -4.53 29.72
C LEU A 266 1.48 -4.31 29.91
N ILE A 267 1.90 -3.90 31.10
CA ILE A 267 3.32 -3.64 31.41
C ILE A 267 4.10 -4.96 31.38
N THR A 268 3.57 -6.04 31.94
CA THR A 268 4.20 -7.37 31.89
C THR A 268 4.46 -7.80 30.44
N THR A 269 3.52 -7.49 29.53
CA THR A 269 3.65 -7.84 28.11
C THR A 269 4.84 -7.15 27.43
N ILE A 270 5.19 -5.92 27.84
CA ILE A 270 6.24 -5.12 27.15
C ILE A 270 7.51 -4.90 27.99
N GLN A 271 7.50 -5.17 29.30
CA GLN A 271 8.58 -4.76 30.19
C GLN A 271 9.94 -5.37 29.87
N GLY A 272 9.98 -6.54 29.22
CA GLY A 272 11.22 -7.22 28.81
C GLY A 272 11.79 -6.76 27.47
N PHE A 273 11.07 -5.88 26.74
CA PHE A 273 11.49 -5.45 25.41
C PHE A 273 12.13 -4.08 25.41
N ASP A 274 13.18 -3.93 24.57
CA ASP A 274 13.80 -2.65 24.23
C ASP A 274 13.03 -2.01 23.06
N LEU A 275 12.15 -1.08 23.39
CA LEU A 275 11.34 -0.38 22.39
C LEU A 275 12.09 0.82 21.81
N SER A 276 12.98 1.46 22.57
CA SER A 276 13.71 2.65 22.14
C SER A 276 14.87 2.34 21.18
N SER A 277 15.34 1.08 21.12
CA SER A 277 16.35 0.64 20.16
C SER A 277 15.74 -0.06 18.94
N ALA A 278 14.41 -0.20 18.88
CA ALA A 278 13.75 -0.70 17.69
C ALA A 278 14.12 0.19 16.48
N SER A 279 14.44 -0.44 15.34
CA SER A 279 14.78 0.35 14.15
C SER A 279 13.58 1.21 13.74
N SER A 280 13.86 2.37 13.18
CA SER A 280 12.85 3.29 12.66
C SER A 280 11.93 2.60 11.64
N ASP A 281 12.46 1.70 10.81
CA ASP A 281 11.66 0.90 9.86
C ASP A 281 10.68 -0.03 10.61
N THR A 282 11.09 -0.62 11.72
CA THR A 282 10.23 -1.46 12.57
C THR A 282 9.13 -0.64 13.21
N MET A 283 9.44 0.53 13.75
CA MET A 283 8.46 1.44 14.36
C MET A 283 7.47 1.98 13.30
N GLN A 284 7.93 2.33 12.12
CA GLN A 284 7.07 2.74 11.01
C GLN A 284 6.13 1.59 10.58
N GLN A 285 6.63 0.37 10.48
CA GLN A 285 5.81 -0.80 10.15
C GLN A 285 4.73 -1.07 11.21
N VAL A 286 5.08 -0.92 12.47
CA VAL A 286 4.13 -0.99 13.60
C VAL A 286 3.04 0.06 13.46
N PHE A 287 3.44 1.32 13.27
CA PHE A 287 2.52 2.43 13.13
C PHE A 287 1.57 2.22 11.95
N MET A 288 2.10 1.86 10.79
CA MET A 288 1.32 1.58 9.58
C MET A 288 0.36 0.39 9.73
N THR A 289 0.69 -0.59 10.55
CA THR A 289 -0.17 -1.76 10.79
C THR A 289 -1.26 -1.48 11.83
N PHE A 290 -0.93 -0.74 12.89
CA PHE A 290 -1.79 -0.52 14.05
C PHE A 290 -2.81 0.61 13.84
N VAL A 291 -2.37 1.74 13.28
CA VAL A 291 -3.19 2.94 13.06
C VAL A 291 -4.34 2.71 12.06
N PRO A 292 -4.16 2.06 10.90
CA PRO A 292 -5.24 1.89 9.93
C PRO A 292 -6.43 1.08 10.46
N VAL A 293 -6.24 0.16 11.39
CA VAL A 293 -7.32 -0.65 11.97
C VAL A 293 -8.27 0.21 12.78
N VAL A 294 -7.74 1.18 13.52
CA VAL A 294 -8.51 2.05 14.43
C VAL A 294 -9.16 3.23 13.69
N PHE A 295 -8.48 3.79 12.70
CA PHE A 295 -8.87 5.05 12.05
C PHE A 295 -9.48 4.91 10.65
N LYS A 296 -9.54 3.69 10.09
CA LYS A 296 -10.12 3.43 8.74
C LYS A 296 -11.48 4.06 8.48
N LYS A 297 -12.29 4.27 9.51
CA LYS A 297 -13.64 4.84 9.38
C LYS A 297 -13.72 6.35 9.64
N SER A 298 -12.72 6.95 10.31
CA SER A 298 -12.80 8.34 10.77
C SER A 298 -11.87 9.29 10.02
N LEU A 299 -10.79 8.79 9.43
CA LEU A 299 -9.89 9.56 8.59
C LEU A 299 -10.16 9.14 7.14
N SER A 300 -10.83 10.00 6.39
CA SER A 300 -11.00 9.85 4.92
C SER A 300 -9.66 9.95 4.17
N GLN A 301 -8.54 9.77 4.86
CA GLN A 301 -7.19 9.98 4.36
C GLN A 301 -6.60 8.69 3.80
N TYR A 302 -5.90 8.82 2.70
CA TYR A 302 -5.27 7.73 1.97
C TYR A 302 -3.87 7.45 2.49
N PHE A 303 -3.71 6.34 3.24
CA PHE A 303 -2.38 5.87 3.61
C PHE A 303 -1.59 5.48 2.37
N THR A 304 -0.39 6.03 2.26
CA THR A 304 0.54 5.71 1.18
C THR A 304 1.37 4.47 1.56
N PRO A 305 1.46 3.45 0.71
CA PRO A 305 2.29 2.27 0.99
C PRO A 305 3.75 2.61 1.24
N ALA A 306 4.36 2.05 2.27
CA ALA A 306 5.72 2.36 2.70
C ALA A 306 6.76 2.16 1.57
N SER A 307 6.61 1.11 0.76
CA SER A 307 7.48 0.84 -0.38
C SER A 307 7.38 1.91 -1.49
N LEU A 308 6.19 2.50 -1.68
CA LEU A 308 6.01 3.62 -2.60
C LEU A 308 6.65 4.90 -2.04
N ILE A 309 6.47 5.15 -0.75
CA ILE A 309 7.10 6.28 -0.04
C ILE A 309 8.62 6.22 -0.18
N ASP A 310 9.25 5.07 0.16
CA ASP A 310 10.71 4.89 0.03
C ASP A 310 11.19 5.12 -1.42
N THR A 311 10.41 4.66 -2.41
CA THR A 311 10.73 4.89 -3.82
C THR A 311 10.70 6.37 -4.16
N MET A 312 9.65 7.11 -3.76
CA MET A 312 9.53 8.55 -4.03
C MET A 312 10.64 9.34 -3.35
N VAL A 313 10.99 9.00 -2.10
CA VAL A 313 12.12 9.61 -1.38
C VAL A 313 13.44 9.38 -2.12
N ARG A 314 13.71 8.15 -2.59
CA ARG A 314 14.92 7.83 -3.38
C ARG A 314 14.96 8.54 -4.73
N MET A 315 13.81 8.79 -5.35
CA MET A 315 13.74 9.52 -6.62
C MET A 315 14.10 11.01 -6.45
N VAL A 316 13.67 11.65 -5.36
CA VAL A 316 14.07 13.04 -5.07
C VAL A 316 15.41 13.13 -4.36
N ALA A 317 15.87 12.03 -3.74
CA ALA A 317 17.18 11.86 -3.11
C ALA A 317 17.61 13.07 -2.28
N PRO A 318 16.99 13.34 -1.10
CA PRO A 318 17.35 14.46 -0.26
C PRO A 318 18.85 14.40 0.11
N GLY A 319 19.54 15.54 -0.04
CA GLY A 319 20.94 15.70 0.37
C GLY A 319 21.07 16.11 1.83
N PRO A 320 22.31 16.03 2.38
CA PRO A 320 22.59 16.59 3.68
C PRO A 320 22.34 18.12 3.64
N THR A 321 21.84 18.70 4.72
CA THR A 321 21.47 20.11 4.84
C THR A 321 20.21 20.57 4.11
N GLU A 322 19.58 19.74 3.28
CA GLU A 322 18.36 20.09 2.56
C GLU A 322 17.11 20.07 3.48
N LYS A 323 16.25 21.07 3.31
CA LYS A 323 14.94 21.16 3.99
C LYS A 323 13.90 20.37 3.23
N ILE A 324 13.19 19.51 3.94
CA ILE A 324 12.21 18.59 3.38
C ILE A 324 10.84 18.92 3.95
N ALA A 325 9.82 19.06 3.08
CA ALA A 325 8.47 19.38 3.53
C ALA A 325 7.40 18.47 2.93
N ASP A 326 6.27 18.36 3.67
CA ASP A 326 5.01 17.78 3.20
C ASP A 326 3.86 18.72 3.61
N PRO A 327 3.19 19.38 2.63
CA PRO A 327 2.07 20.29 2.91
C PRO A 327 0.74 19.59 3.22
N ALA A 328 0.66 18.28 3.09
CA ALA A 328 -0.50 17.44 3.42
C ALA A 328 -0.02 16.16 4.10
N MET A 329 0.72 16.32 5.22
CA MET A 329 1.57 15.26 5.78
C MET A 329 0.82 14.02 6.30
N GLY A 330 -0.49 14.13 6.58
CA GLY A 330 -1.24 13.04 7.17
C GLY A 330 -0.58 12.56 8.46
N THR A 331 -0.15 11.30 8.47
CA THR A 331 0.58 10.66 9.58
C THR A 331 2.11 10.86 9.53
N ALA A 332 2.61 11.75 8.69
CA ALA A 332 4.02 12.10 8.47
C ALA A 332 4.89 10.97 7.88
N ASP A 333 4.30 9.98 7.21
CA ASP A 333 5.04 8.83 6.70
C ASP A 333 6.12 9.20 5.68
N PHE A 334 5.85 10.17 4.78
CA PHE A 334 6.85 10.70 3.85
C PHE A 334 8.01 11.37 4.56
N LEU A 335 7.71 12.16 5.60
CA LEU A 335 8.71 12.91 6.36
C LEU A 335 9.63 11.96 7.13
N ILE A 336 9.07 10.93 7.76
CA ILE A 336 9.83 9.90 8.47
C ILE A 336 10.72 9.11 7.51
N ALA A 337 10.18 8.70 6.36
CA ALA A 337 10.98 7.98 5.39
C ALA A 337 12.13 8.83 4.83
N ALA A 338 11.89 10.12 4.57
CA ALA A 338 12.91 11.05 4.10
C ALA A 338 13.98 11.29 5.17
N MET A 339 13.58 11.48 6.42
CA MET A 339 14.49 11.60 7.55
C MET A 339 15.37 10.35 7.70
N ASN A 340 14.75 9.16 7.69
CA ASN A 340 15.47 7.89 7.76
C ASN A 340 16.42 7.67 6.60
N TYR A 341 16.06 8.14 5.41
CA TYR A 341 16.95 8.13 4.25
C TYR A 341 18.21 8.98 4.50
N CYS A 342 18.05 10.17 5.11
CA CYS A 342 19.17 11.06 5.46
C CYS A 342 20.03 10.47 6.60
N LEU A 343 19.40 10.00 7.69
CA LEU A 343 20.08 9.37 8.83
C LEU A 343 20.96 8.19 8.41
N ARG A 344 20.45 7.28 7.55
CA ARG A 344 21.25 6.16 7.01
C ARG A 344 22.45 6.59 6.17
N ARG A 345 22.55 7.85 5.80
CA ARG A 345 23.66 8.45 5.04
C ARG A 345 24.61 9.28 5.93
N GLY A 346 24.42 9.21 7.25
CA GLY A 346 25.26 9.91 8.23
C GLY A 346 24.85 11.36 8.52
N ASP A 347 23.60 11.73 8.23
CA ASP A 347 23.07 13.06 8.52
C ASP A 347 22.27 13.03 9.83
N ASP A 348 22.97 13.07 10.95
CA ASP A 348 22.39 12.91 12.29
C ASP A 348 21.41 14.04 12.68
N ASP A 349 21.52 15.21 12.07
CA ASP A 349 20.66 16.39 12.32
C ASP A 349 19.48 16.50 11.34
N ALA A 350 19.19 15.45 10.58
CA ALA A 350 18.12 15.47 9.57
C ALA A 350 16.75 15.88 10.15
N HIS A 351 16.48 15.56 11.43
CA HIS A 351 15.22 15.87 12.10
C HIS A 351 14.92 17.39 12.21
N ASP A 352 15.92 18.24 12.29
CA ASP A 352 15.74 19.70 12.38
C ASP A 352 15.25 20.32 11.05
N ARG A 353 15.40 19.60 9.96
CA ARG A 353 15.10 20.06 8.61
C ARG A 353 13.82 19.41 8.01
N ILE A 354 13.02 18.82 8.86
CA ILE A 354 11.73 18.19 8.49
C ILE A 354 10.59 19.16 8.82
N TYR A 355 9.73 19.42 7.84
CA TYR A 355 8.62 20.36 7.91
C TYR A 355 7.32 19.69 7.46
N GLY A 356 6.26 19.81 8.23
CA GLY A 356 4.97 19.18 7.90
C GLY A 356 3.78 20.04 8.25
N ILE A 357 2.74 20.00 7.43
CA ILE A 357 1.47 20.69 7.67
C ILE A 357 0.33 19.69 7.47
N ASP A 358 -0.63 19.71 8.40
CA ASP A 358 -1.95 19.09 8.21
C ASP A 358 -3.01 19.88 8.96
N SER A 359 -4.22 19.95 8.39
CA SER A 359 -5.36 20.67 8.99
C SER A 359 -6.15 19.78 9.94
N ASP A 360 -6.14 18.46 9.74
CA ASP A 360 -6.88 17.50 10.55
C ASP A 360 -6.17 17.27 11.89
N GLU A 361 -6.90 17.49 12.99
CA GLU A 361 -6.35 17.36 14.34
C GLU A 361 -5.88 15.94 14.67
N LYS A 362 -6.62 14.94 14.21
CA LYS A 362 -6.28 13.53 14.50
C LYS A 362 -5.06 13.09 13.67
N ALA A 363 -5.01 13.49 12.41
CA ALA A 363 -3.85 13.23 11.56
C ALA A 363 -2.60 13.90 12.11
N PHE A 364 -2.72 15.15 12.53
CA PHE A 364 -1.63 15.91 13.16
C PHE A 364 -1.11 15.23 14.43
N ASP A 365 -2.01 14.81 15.34
CA ASP A 365 -1.60 14.11 16.55
C ASP A 365 -0.90 12.79 16.27
N LEU A 366 -1.41 12.04 15.27
CA LEU A 366 -0.77 10.82 14.80
C LEU A 366 0.61 11.09 14.21
N ALA A 367 0.76 12.16 13.43
CA ALA A 367 2.04 12.59 12.87
C ALA A 367 3.05 12.90 13.98
N VAL A 368 2.64 13.63 15.00
CA VAL A 368 3.51 13.95 16.15
C VAL A 368 3.94 12.67 16.88
N VAL A 369 3.01 11.75 17.14
CA VAL A 369 3.33 10.45 17.77
C VAL A 369 4.30 9.65 16.90
N ASN A 370 4.03 9.57 15.60
CA ASN A 370 4.87 8.85 14.66
C ASN A 370 6.29 9.44 14.60
N MET A 371 6.40 10.76 14.58
CA MET A 371 7.70 11.46 14.64
C MET A 371 8.43 11.22 15.96
N ILE A 372 7.73 11.23 17.10
CA ILE A 372 8.33 10.96 18.42
C ILE A 372 8.95 9.55 18.45
N LEU A 373 8.20 8.56 17.98
CA LEU A 373 8.64 7.16 17.96
C LEU A 373 9.84 6.92 17.04
N ASN A 374 10.00 7.75 15.99
CA ASN A 374 11.06 7.59 15.00
C ASN A 374 12.25 8.55 15.19
N CYS A 375 12.09 9.72 15.83
CA CYS A 375 13.15 10.73 15.89
C CYS A 375 13.11 11.69 17.10
N ASP A 376 12.45 11.30 18.19
CA ASP A 376 12.34 12.12 19.40
C ASP A 376 11.52 13.44 19.29
N GLY A 377 10.80 13.63 18.18
CA GLY A 377 9.73 14.64 18.09
C GLY A 377 10.18 16.09 17.85
N GLN A 378 11.35 16.30 17.27
CA GLN A 378 11.90 17.67 17.05
C GLN A 378 11.51 18.30 15.70
N ALA A 379 10.79 17.61 14.85
CA ALA A 379 10.37 18.12 13.54
C ALA A 379 9.46 19.35 13.62
N ASN A 380 9.51 20.19 12.57
CA ASN A 380 8.73 21.43 12.46
C ASN A 380 7.32 21.11 11.91
N LEU A 381 6.44 20.54 12.75
CA LEU A 381 5.07 20.21 12.38
C LEU A 381 4.11 21.34 12.76
N GLN A 382 3.15 21.66 11.88
CA GLN A 382 2.13 22.68 12.07
C GLN A 382 0.73 22.12 11.79
N ARG A 383 -0.22 22.41 12.70
CA ARG A 383 -1.64 22.11 12.47
C ARG A 383 -2.32 23.34 11.91
N GLU A 384 -2.45 23.40 10.60
CA GLU A 384 -3.09 24.50 9.89
C GLU A 384 -3.56 24.08 8.49
N ASP A 385 -4.44 24.88 7.89
CA ASP A 385 -4.81 24.73 6.48
C ASP A 385 -3.67 25.25 5.59
N SER A 386 -2.98 24.30 4.94
CA SER A 386 -1.83 24.61 4.07
C SER A 386 -2.21 25.41 2.82
N ILE A 387 -3.44 25.26 2.33
CA ILE A 387 -3.93 26.02 1.18
C ILE A 387 -4.24 27.45 1.59
N GLN A 388 -4.84 27.67 2.75
CA GLN A 388 -5.11 29.00 3.28
C GLN A 388 -3.81 29.73 3.66
N ASN A 389 -2.86 29.03 4.27
CA ASN A 389 -1.59 29.61 4.72
C ASN A 389 -0.49 29.45 3.66
N PHE A 390 -0.79 29.83 2.42
CA PHE A 390 0.06 29.64 1.25
C PHE A 390 1.45 30.29 1.34
N SER A 391 1.64 31.31 2.16
CA SER A 391 2.93 31.99 2.37
C SER A 391 3.86 31.27 3.35
N ARG A 392 3.32 30.33 4.16
CA ARG A 392 4.16 29.61 5.11
C ARG A 392 5.23 28.79 4.39
N TRP A 393 6.50 29.03 4.75
CA TRP A 393 7.68 28.40 4.17
C TRP A 393 7.80 28.58 2.64
N SER A 394 7.26 29.68 2.10
CA SER A 394 7.37 29.99 0.68
C SER A 394 8.84 30.11 0.26
N GLU A 395 9.20 29.41 -0.85
CA GLU A 395 10.55 29.40 -1.45
C GLU A 395 11.70 28.95 -0.53
N GLN A 396 11.38 28.17 0.52
CA GLN A 396 12.37 27.75 1.52
C GLN A 396 12.75 26.27 1.44
N MET A 397 11.98 25.45 0.73
CA MET A 397 12.15 24.00 0.74
C MET A 397 12.98 23.51 -0.43
N ASP A 398 13.89 22.62 -0.16
CA ASP A 398 14.71 21.94 -1.18
C ASP A 398 13.97 20.77 -1.80
N VAL A 399 13.20 20.06 -0.98
CA VAL A 399 12.42 18.88 -1.37
C VAL A 399 11.01 19.00 -0.81
N VAL A 400 10.01 18.73 -1.65
CA VAL A 400 8.61 18.57 -1.23
C VAL A 400 8.12 17.19 -1.64
N LEU A 401 7.53 16.47 -0.68
CA LEU A 401 6.87 15.18 -0.87
C LEU A 401 5.39 15.38 -0.57
N CYS A 402 4.49 14.88 -1.39
CA CYS A 402 3.06 15.13 -1.15
C CYS A 402 2.16 14.01 -1.69
N ASN A 403 1.21 13.59 -0.89
CA ASN A 403 0.04 12.85 -1.31
C ASN A 403 -1.21 13.66 -0.95
N PRO A 404 -1.65 14.59 -1.83
CA PRO A 404 -2.73 15.52 -1.51
C PRO A 404 -4.08 14.81 -1.39
N PRO A 405 -5.08 15.42 -0.74
CA PRO A 405 -6.43 14.88 -0.71
C PRO A 405 -7.04 14.86 -2.11
N PHE A 406 -7.68 13.74 -2.48
CA PHE A 406 -8.32 13.52 -3.78
C PHE A 406 -9.83 13.46 -3.63
N GLY A 407 -10.53 13.84 -4.68
CA GLY A 407 -11.99 13.72 -4.81
C GLY A 407 -12.64 15.01 -5.27
N ALA A 408 -13.73 14.90 -6.03
CA ALA A 408 -14.51 16.06 -6.47
C ALA A 408 -15.20 16.79 -5.30
N GLU A 409 -15.40 16.10 -4.19
CA GLU A 409 -16.02 16.65 -2.97
C GLU A 409 -15.05 17.52 -2.17
N THR A 410 -13.72 17.36 -2.38
CA THR A 410 -12.69 18.15 -1.71
C THR A 410 -12.30 19.34 -2.58
N SER A 411 -13.09 20.40 -2.50
CA SER A 411 -12.86 21.62 -3.30
C SER A 411 -12.79 22.84 -2.40
N GLU A 412 -11.84 23.74 -2.70
CA GLU A 412 -11.81 25.10 -2.16
C GLU A 412 -12.82 25.97 -2.93
N LYS A 413 -13.63 26.72 -2.22
CA LYS A 413 -14.65 27.61 -2.80
C LYS A 413 -14.53 29.05 -2.31
N ARG A 414 -13.65 29.32 -1.38
CA ARG A 414 -13.43 30.67 -0.80
C ARG A 414 -12.65 31.53 -1.82
N PRO A 415 -13.28 32.59 -2.37
CA PRO A 415 -12.63 33.43 -3.39
C PRO A 415 -11.36 34.11 -2.87
N GLU A 416 -11.33 34.48 -1.58
CA GLU A 416 -10.19 35.09 -0.91
C GLU A 416 -8.97 34.17 -0.83
N ILE A 417 -9.16 32.87 -0.95
CA ILE A 417 -8.07 31.89 -1.04
C ILE A 417 -7.73 31.61 -2.50
N LEU A 418 -8.74 31.37 -3.33
CA LEU A 418 -8.55 31.02 -4.74
C LEU A 418 -7.76 32.09 -5.51
N LYS A 419 -7.99 33.39 -5.22
CA LYS A 419 -7.27 34.49 -5.86
C LYS A 419 -5.74 34.46 -5.64
N GLU A 420 -5.27 33.78 -4.61
CA GLU A 420 -3.83 33.64 -4.29
C GLU A 420 -3.14 32.55 -5.10
N TYR A 421 -3.90 31.81 -5.93
CA TYR A 421 -3.42 30.71 -6.75
C TYR A 421 -3.71 30.97 -8.23
N ASP A 422 -2.73 30.84 -9.10
CA ASP A 422 -2.93 30.87 -10.54
C ASP A 422 -3.96 29.81 -10.99
N LEU A 423 -3.85 28.59 -10.41
CA LEU A 423 -4.77 27.51 -10.66
C LEU A 423 -6.16 27.69 -9.98
N GLY A 424 -6.32 28.74 -9.19
CA GLY A 424 -7.58 29.19 -8.60
C GLY A 424 -8.40 30.11 -9.52
N HIS A 425 -7.85 30.54 -10.64
CA HIS A 425 -8.51 31.36 -11.64
C HIS A 425 -9.17 30.52 -12.74
N VAL A 426 -10.06 31.16 -13.50
CA VAL A 426 -10.62 30.58 -14.73
C VAL A 426 -9.56 30.63 -15.81
N TRP A 427 -9.42 29.51 -16.54
CA TRP A 427 -8.50 29.37 -17.65
C TRP A 427 -9.27 29.07 -18.93
N GLU A 428 -8.93 29.73 -20.00
CA GLU A 428 -9.55 29.57 -21.30
C GLU A 428 -8.56 28.97 -22.31
N PRO A 429 -9.02 28.05 -23.19
CA PRO A 429 -8.19 27.54 -24.27
C PRO A 429 -7.71 28.70 -25.17
N GLY A 430 -6.44 28.72 -25.50
CA GLY A 430 -5.87 29.65 -26.46
C GLY A 430 -6.19 29.25 -27.91
N LYS A 431 -5.77 30.07 -28.87
CA LYS A 431 -5.98 29.84 -30.29
C LYS A 431 -5.20 28.63 -30.82
N GLU A 432 -3.98 28.43 -30.31
CA GLU A 432 -3.12 27.32 -30.72
C GLU A 432 -3.38 26.10 -29.82
N PRO A 433 -3.37 24.87 -30.35
CA PRO A 433 -3.52 23.67 -29.56
C PRO A 433 -2.48 23.61 -28.41
N GLY A 434 -2.94 23.26 -27.22
CA GLY A 434 -2.09 23.16 -26.03
C GLY A 434 -1.73 24.50 -25.39
N THR A 435 -2.31 25.61 -25.85
CA THR A 435 -2.19 26.92 -25.20
C THR A 435 -3.42 27.18 -24.31
N TRP A 436 -3.16 27.82 -23.17
CA TRP A 436 -4.19 28.19 -22.20
C TRP A 436 -3.85 29.56 -21.64
N ASN A 437 -4.87 30.39 -21.42
CA ASN A 437 -4.73 31.74 -20.88
C ASN A 437 -5.47 31.84 -19.54
N MET A 438 -4.77 32.27 -18.52
CA MET A 438 -5.39 32.62 -17.25
C MET A 438 -6.17 33.91 -17.43
N THR A 439 -7.38 33.96 -16.87
CA THR A 439 -8.22 35.19 -16.83
C THR A 439 -8.16 35.82 -15.45
N ASP A 440 -8.70 37.05 -15.35
CA ASP A 440 -8.80 37.74 -14.03
C ASP A 440 -9.99 37.18 -13.20
N GLU A 441 -10.84 36.33 -13.78
CA GLU A 441 -11.99 35.74 -13.12
C GLU A 441 -11.57 34.62 -12.16
N ILE A 442 -12.03 34.70 -10.91
CA ILE A 442 -11.81 33.65 -9.90
C ILE A 442 -12.76 32.48 -10.17
N ALA A 443 -12.26 31.28 -10.15
CA ALA A 443 -13.05 30.06 -10.30
C ALA A 443 -14.07 29.93 -9.15
N LYS A 444 -15.28 29.42 -9.45
CA LYS A 444 -16.32 29.17 -8.43
C LYS A 444 -15.95 28.10 -7.42
N GLY A 445 -14.93 27.34 -7.72
CA GLY A 445 -14.33 26.32 -6.87
C GLY A 445 -13.22 25.60 -7.60
N GLN A 446 -12.22 25.11 -6.86
CA GLN A 446 -11.11 24.35 -7.40
C GLN A 446 -10.84 23.13 -6.54
N GLN A 447 -10.53 22.00 -7.17
CA GLN A 447 -10.16 20.78 -6.47
C GLN A 447 -8.87 20.99 -5.67
N LEU A 448 -8.85 20.55 -4.40
CA LEU A 448 -7.68 20.73 -3.53
C LEU A 448 -6.43 20.08 -4.14
N GLY A 449 -6.53 18.90 -4.74
CA GLY A 449 -5.38 18.24 -5.37
C GLY A 449 -4.70 19.07 -6.45
N ILE A 450 -5.44 19.93 -7.16
CA ILE A 450 -4.90 20.88 -8.15
C ILE A 450 -4.18 22.05 -7.44
N LEU A 451 -4.81 22.63 -6.42
CA LEU A 451 -4.19 23.71 -5.63
C LEU A 451 -2.92 23.25 -4.92
N PHE A 452 -2.87 21.97 -4.47
CA PHE A 452 -1.66 21.41 -3.86
C PHE A 452 -0.47 21.29 -4.83
N ILE A 453 -0.70 21.17 -6.16
CA ILE A 453 0.41 21.25 -7.13
C ILE A 453 1.10 22.60 -7.04
N GLU A 454 0.32 23.67 -7.05
CA GLU A 454 0.84 25.05 -6.93
C GLU A 454 1.35 25.33 -5.52
N ARG A 455 0.69 24.80 -4.49
CA ARG A 455 1.17 24.94 -3.10
C ARG A 455 2.57 24.33 -2.92
N CYS A 456 2.82 23.14 -3.46
CA CYS A 456 4.15 22.53 -3.44
C CYS A 456 5.19 23.41 -4.17
N TRP A 457 4.80 23.98 -5.33
CA TRP A 457 5.65 24.90 -6.07
C TRP A 457 5.99 26.18 -5.27
N LYS A 458 4.99 26.77 -4.58
CA LYS A 458 5.20 27.93 -3.73
C LYS A 458 6.19 27.67 -2.58
N MET A 459 6.19 26.46 -2.02
CA MET A 459 7.12 26.06 -0.95
C MET A 459 8.56 25.87 -1.46
N LEU A 460 8.72 25.35 -2.66
CA LEU A 460 10.03 25.02 -3.23
C LEU A 460 10.83 26.28 -3.56
N ARG A 461 12.11 26.28 -3.18
CA ARG A 461 13.08 27.22 -3.77
C ARG A 461 13.34 26.87 -5.23
N SER A 462 13.95 27.79 -5.96
CA SER A 462 14.38 27.56 -7.33
C SER A 462 15.33 26.35 -7.43
N GLY A 463 15.05 25.42 -8.37
CA GLY A 463 15.79 24.16 -8.49
C GLY A 463 15.41 23.11 -7.43
N GLY A 464 14.48 23.41 -6.53
CA GLY A 464 13.93 22.43 -5.56
C GLY A 464 13.13 21.33 -6.23
N ARG A 465 13.06 20.17 -5.60
CA ARG A 465 12.51 18.94 -6.18
C ARG A 465 11.18 18.56 -5.53
N LEU A 466 10.23 18.14 -6.34
CA LEU A 466 8.90 17.67 -5.96
C LEU A 466 8.73 16.18 -6.30
N ALA A 467 8.16 15.42 -5.38
CA ALA A 467 7.50 14.15 -5.73
C ALA A 467 6.06 14.18 -5.19
N ILE A 468 5.09 14.08 -6.09
CA ILE A 468 3.67 14.18 -5.76
C ILE A 468 2.86 13.06 -6.41
N ILE A 469 1.87 12.56 -5.68
CA ILE A 469 0.91 11.59 -6.22
C ILE A 469 -0.27 12.36 -6.81
N LEU A 470 -0.63 12.05 -8.04
CA LEU A 470 -1.71 12.75 -8.76
C LEU A 470 -2.69 11.76 -9.40
N PRO A 471 -4.01 12.06 -9.40
CA PRO A 471 -4.99 11.35 -10.20
C PRO A 471 -4.64 11.41 -11.69
N GLU A 472 -4.91 10.31 -12.43
CA GLU A 472 -4.67 10.28 -13.89
C GLU A 472 -5.45 11.37 -14.64
N GLY A 473 -6.63 11.77 -14.13
CA GLY A 473 -7.44 12.82 -14.73
C GLY A 473 -6.70 14.16 -14.90
N TYR A 474 -5.87 14.55 -13.93
CA TYR A 474 -5.10 15.82 -14.05
C TYR A 474 -4.06 15.75 -15.16
N LEU A 475 -3.54 14.56 -15.45
CA LEU A 475 -2.52 14.33 -16.46
C LEU A 475 -3.09 14.08 -17.87
N SER A 476 -4.42 13.85 -18.01
CA SER A 476 -4.96 13.35 -19.28
C SER A 476 -6.28 13.97 -19.77
N THR A 477 -7.19 14.38 -18.88
CA THR A 477 -8.50 14.87 -19.33
C THR A 477 -8.42 16.26 -19.99
N GLY A 478 -9.23 16.49 -21.01
CA GLY A 478 -9.25 17.77 -21.74
C GLY A 478 -9.49 18.97 -20.84
N GLY A 479 -10.45 18.88 -19.91
CA GLY A 479 -10.76 19.95 -18.95
C GLY A 479 -9.62 20.36 -18.01
N HIS A 480 -8.58 19.52 -17.85
CA HIS A 480 -7.39 19.85 -17.06
C HIS A 480 -6.15 20.23 -17.93
N GLY A 481 -6.35 20.61 -19.17
CA GLY A 481 -5.25 21.04 -20.04
C GLY A 481 -4.47 22.23 -19.48
N TYR A 482 -5.15 23.17 -18.84
CA TYR A 482 -4.54 24.32 -18.17
C TYR A 482 -3.61 23.91 -17.01
N VAL A 483 -3.96 22.89 -16.23
CA VAL A 483 -3.10 22.38 -15.14
C VAL A 483 -1.78 21.84 -15.71
N ARG A 484 -1.86 21.06 -16.82
CA ARG A 484 -0.67 20.52 -17.49
C ARG A 484 0.19 21.64 -18.09
N ARG A 485 -0.47 22.66 -18.69
CA ARG A 485 0.20 23.84 -19.22
C ARG A 485 0.96 24.58 -18.10
N TRP A 486 0.28 24.85 -17.00
CA TRP A 486 0.87 25.49 -15.83
C TRP A 486 2.06 24.68 -15.28
N MET A 487 1.91 23.36 -15.14
CA MET A 487 3.01 22.51 -14.69
C MET A 487 4.23 22.55 -15.60
N LEU A 488 4.05 22.57 -16.94
CA LEU A 488 5.15 22.67 -17.88
C LEU A 488 5.87 24.02 -17.84
N GLU A 489 5.19 25.09 -17.51
CA GLU A 489 5.76 26.43 -17.36
C GLU A 489 6.56 26.58 -16.06
N HIS A 490 6.13 25.91 -15.00
CA HIS A 490 6.69 26.09 -13.65
C HIS A 490 7.66 24.98 -13.22
N PHE A 491 7.63 23.82 -13.90
CA PHE A 491 8.46 22.68 -13.56
C PHE A 491 9.20 22.08 -14.76
N TYR A 492 10.37 21.52 -14.52
CA TYR A 492 10.94 20.46 -15.33
C TYR A 492 10.34 19.13 -14.88
N ILE A 493 9.56 18.48 -15.72
CA ILE A 493 8.99 17.15 -15.45
C ILE A 493 10.10 16.11 -15.57
N ARG A 494 10.54 15.53 -14.47
CA ARG A 494 11.65 14.55 -14.45
C ARG A 494 11.17 13.12 -14.59
N SER A 495 10.04 12.78 -13.97
CA SER A 495 9.51 11.42 -14.03
C SER A 495 8.00 11.39 -13.94
N LEU A 496 7.40 10.45 -14.66
CA LEU A 496 5.99 10.10 -14.64
C LEU A 496 5.88 8.58 -14.49
N VAL A 497 5.38 8.12 -13.33
CA VAL A 497 5.23 6.69 -13.04
C VAL A 497 3.78 6.34 -12.81
N LYS A 498 3.22 5.45 -13.64
CA LYS A 498 1.88 4.91 -13.47
C LYS A 498 1.86 3.92 -12.32
N LEU A 499 0.99 4.15 -11.35
CA LEU A 499 0.76 3.23 -10.24
C LEU A 499 -0.30 2.17 -10.61
N PRO A 500 -0.26 0.97 -9.99
CA PRO A 500 -1.31 -0.02 -10.14
C PRO A 500 -2.65 0.54 -9.64
N ARG A 501 -3.74 0.22 -10.32
CA ARG A 501 -5.08 0.46 -9.79
C ARG A 501 -5.23 -0.26 -8.45
N ARG A 502 -6.00 0.31 -7.53
CA ARG A 502 -6.25 -0.24 -6.20
C ARG A 502 -5.07 -0.18 -5.24
N ILE A 503 -3.99 0.55 -5.55
CA ILE A 503 -2.88 0.72 -4.62
C ILE A 503 -3.33 1.39 -3.30
N PHE A 504 -4.36 2.23 -3.37
CA PHE A 504 -4.98 2.92 -2.23
C PHE A 504 -6.30 2.28 -1.76
N LEU A 505 -6.65 1.07 -2.23
CA LEU A 505 -7.91 0.44 -1.87
C LEU A 505 -8.00 0.09 -0.38
N VAL A 506 -6.88 -0.21 0.26
CA VAL A 506 -6.80 -0.41 1.72
C VAL A 506 -7.29 0.84 2.46
N SER A 507 -7.09 2.02 1.88
CA SER A 507 -7.58 3.32 2.39
C SER A 507 -8.97 3.71 1.83
N GLY A 508 -9.65 2.82 1.10
CA GLY A 508 -11.00 3.05 0.56
C GLY A 508 -11.04 3.69 -0.83
N ALA A 509 -9.89 4.03 -1.46
CA ALA A 509 -9.87 4.66 -2.76
C ALA A 509 -9.56 3.70 -3.91
N ASP A 510 -10.46 3.60 -4.86
CA ASP A 510 -10.26 2.91 -6.14
C ASP A 510 -10.03 3.91 -7.28
N LEU A 511 -8.91 4.60 -7.25
CA LEU A 511 -8.55 5.58 -8.27
C LEU A 511 -7.27 5.21 -9.02
N ARG A 512 -7.16 5.68 -10.25
CA ARG A 512 -5.93 5.61 -11.04
C ARG A 512 -5.04 6.78 -10.68
N SER A 513 -3.86 6.48 -10.19
CA SER A 513 -2.89 7.46 -9.73
C SER A 513 -1.54 7.30 -10.41
N ASN A 514 -0.75 8.35 -10.34
CA ASN A 514 0.59 8.43 -10.88
C ASN A 514 1.49 9.16 -9.90
N VAL A 515 2.78 8.82 -9.90
CA VAL A 515 3.80 9.65 -9.27
C VAL A 515 4.34 10.61 -10.32
N LEU A 516 4.36 11.87 -9.99
CA LEU A 516 5.06 12.92 -10.72
C LEU A 516 6.30 13.32 -9.92
N VAL A 517 7.48 13.26 -10.54
CA VAL A 517 8.71 13.88 -10.01
C VAL A 517 9.07 15.06 -10.89
N ALA A 518 9.26 16.22 -10.27
CA ALA A 518 9.51 17.46 -10.97
C ALA A 518 10.55 18.33 -10.23
N GLU A 519 11.08 19.33 -10.92
CA GLU A 519 12.03 20.28 -10.38
C GLU A 519 11.54 21.71 -10.72
N LYS A 520 11.50 22.58 -9.72
CA LYS A 520 11.06 23.98 -9.90
C LYS A 520 11.98 24.72 -10.85
N ARG A 521 11.42 25.32 -11.90
CA ARG A 521 12.16 26.07 -12.91
C ARG A 521 12.59 27.44 -12.38
N ASN A 522 13.71 27.93 -12.93
CA ASN A 522 14.19 29.28 -12.70
C ASN A 522 13.58 30.22 -13.72
N GLY A 523 12.54 30.98 -13.36
CA GLY A 523 11.96 32.00 -14.23
C GLY A 523 11.25 31.46 -15.50
N SER A 524 10.91 32.37 -16.40
CA SER A 524 10.12 32.15 -17.63
C SER A 524 10.97 31.73 -18.85
N GLU A 525 12.01 30.92 -18.68
CA GLU A 525 12.79 30.41 -19.81
C GLU A 525 11.92 29.60 -20.79
N LYS A 526 12.20 29.72 -22.10
CA LYS A 526 11.54 28.87 -23.11
C LYS A 526 11.80 27.39 -22.79
N ILE A 527 10.74 26.59 -22.92
CA ILE A 527 10.85 25.16 -22.72
C ILE A 527 11.71 24.56 -23.84
N ARG A 528 12.95 24.14 -23.50
CA ARG A 528 13.83 23.41 -24.41
C ARG A 528 13.56 21.91 -24.23
N PRO A 529 13.77 21.07 -25.26
CA PRO A 529 13.64 19.63 -25.13
C PRO A 529 14.56 19.07 -24.03
N TYR A 530 13.99 18.30 -23.11
CA TYR A 530 14.73 17.57 -22.07
C TYR A 530 14.13 16.16 -21.92
N PRO A 531 14.93 15.17 -21.45
CA PRO A 531 14.46 13.81 -21.24
C PRO A 531 13.46 13.71 -20.09
N ILE A 532 12.50 12.80 -20.22
CA ILE A 532 11.52 12.46 -19.19
C ILE A 532 11.59 10.95 -18.96
N HIS A 533 11.74 10.53 -17.71
CA HIS A 533 11.53 9.14 -17.32
C HIS A 533 10.03 8.84 -17.33
N ALA A 534 9.63 7.77 -17.99
CA ALA A 534 8.25 7.29 -17.97
C ALA A 534 8.23 5.78 -17.71
N SER A 535 7.51 5.34 -16.70
CA SER A 535 7.45 3.93 -16.30
C SER A 535 6.05 3.52 -15.82
N MET A 536 5.83 2.21 -15.79
CA MET A 536 4.59 1.60 -15.34
C MET A 536 4.88 0.57 -14.26
N MET A 537 4.22 0.70 -13.11
CA MET A 537 4.26 -0.29 -12.04
C MET A 537 3.09 -1.25 -12.15
N ARG A 538 3.35 -2.54 -12.00
CA ARG A 538 2.35 -3.61 -11.94
C ARG A 538 2.33 -4.30 -10.59
N GLN A 539 3.49 -4.42 -9.95
CA GLN A 539 3.69 -5.08 -8.67
C GLN A 539 4.32 -4.13 -7.66
N VAL A 540 3.80 -4.17 -6.44
CA VAL A 540 4.18 -3.26 -5.35
C VAL A 540 4.59 -4.00 -4.06
N GLY A 541 4.86 -5.31 -4.17
CA GLY A 541 5.31 -6.13 -3.07
C GLY A 541 4.18 -6.72 -2.20
N TYR A 542 2.91 -6.44 -2.52
CA TYR A 542 1.74 -6.98 -1.80
C TYR A 542 0.53 -7.13 -2.73
N LYS A 543 -0.46 -7.93 -2.29
CA LYS A 543 -1.72 -8.10 -3.02
C LYS A 543 -2.54 -6.81 -2.97
N LEU A 544 -3.04 -6.38 -4.14
CA LEU A 544 -3.91 -5.23 -4.27
C LEU A 544 -5.36 -5.62 -3.97
N GLY A 545 -6.06 -4.80 -3.20
CA GLY A 545 -7.51 -4.93 -3.05
C GLY A 545 -8.02 -5.69 -1.83
N GLY A 546 -7.20 -5.83 -0.78
CA GLY A 546 -7.59 -6.48 0.47
C GLY A 546 -6.70 -6.06 1.63
N ALA A 547 -6.71 -6.82 2.73
CA ALA A 547 -5.74 -6.65 3.81
C ALA A 547 -4.31 -6.72 3.25
N PHE A 548 -3.40 -5.98 3.89
CA PHE A 548 -1.98 -5.99 3.51
C PHE A 548 -1.41 -7.42 3.59
N GLN A 549 -1.25 -8.05 2.44
CA GLN A 549 -0.65 -9.38 2.32
C GLN A 549 0.61 -9.27 1.47
N PRO A 550 1.81 -9.54 2.04
CA PRO A 550 3.04 -9.56 1.27
C PRO A 550 2.94 -10.52 0.09
N LEU A 551 3.48 -10.12 -1.03
CA LEU A 551 3.55 -10.93 -2.25
C LEU A 551 5.02 -11.32 -2.49
N PRO A 552 5.44 -12.54 -2.12
CA PRO A 552 6.80 -13.01 -2.35
C PRO A 552 7.13 -13.07 -3.85
N LEU A 553 8.35 -12.70 -4.20
CA LEU A 553 8.90 -13.02 -5.50
C LEU A 553 9.24 -14.51 -5.54
N GLN A 554 8.64 -15.24 -6.45
CA GLN A 554 8.83 -16.68 -6.58
C GLN A 554 9.88 -17.01 -7.65
N ASP A 555 10.72 -17.98 -7.36
CA ASP A 555 11.57 -18.62 -8.35
C ASP A 555 10.70 -19.35 -9.40
N LYS A 556 10.97 -19.12 -10.67
CA LYS A 556 10.13 -19.65 -11.76
C LYS A 556 10.19 -21.17 -11.92
N ALA A 557 11.29 -21.78 -11.51
CA ALA A 557 11.51 -23.22 -11.67
C ALA A 557 10.95 -24.00 -10.48
N THR A 558 11.13 -23.50 -9.27
CA THR A 558 10.76 -24.19 -8.02
C THR A 558 9.43 -23.72 -7.41
N GLY A 559 8.93 -22.53 -7.80
CA GLY A 559 7.77 -21.90 -7.18
C GLY A 559 7.99 -21.41 -5.75
N LEU A 560 9.20 -21.53 -5.19
CA LEU A 560 9.54 -21.11 -3.84
C LEU A 560 9.85 -19.62 -3.76
N PRO A 561 9.60 -18.96 -2.61
CA PRO A 561 9.99 -17.58 -2.39
C PRO A 561 11.52 -17.40 -2.49
N ILE A 562 11.94 -16.39 -3.26
CA ILE A 562 13.34 -15.99 -3.36
C ILE A 562 13.73 -15.26 -2.06
N ARG A 563 14.95 -15.53 -1.56
CA ARG A 563 15.53 -14.87 -0.40
C ARG A 563 16.78 -14.09 -0.80
N ASP A 564 17.02 -12.98 -0.11
CA ASP A 564 18.24 -12.18 -0.28
C ASP A 564 19.42 -12.75 0.55
N SER A 565 20.56 -12.03 0.54
CA SER A 565 21.79 -12.39 1.28
C SER A 565 21.61 -12.43 2.80
N GLU A 566 20.58 -11.76 3.33
CA GLU A 566 20.23 -11.72 4.76
C GLU A 566 19.11 -12.72 5.11
N ASN A 567 18.81 -13.65 4.19
CA ASN A 567 17.76 -14.67 4.32
C ASN A 567 16.33 -14.08 4.43
N GLN A 568 16.12 -12.80 4.02
CA GLN A 568 14.81 -12.17 3.99
C GLN A 568 14.07 -12.51 2.69
N ILE A 569 12.75 -12.64 2.77
CA ILE A 569 11.91 -12.88 1.58
C ILE A 569 11.91 -11.66 0.68
N VAL A 570 12.33 -11.83 -0.57
CA VAL A 570 12.25 -10.78 -1.58
C VAL A 570 10.80 -10.64 -2.05
N LEU A 571 10.26 -9.42 -1.96
CA LEU A 571 8.89 -9.14 -2.41
C LEU A 571 8.84 -8.85 -3.91
N ALA A 572 7.76 -9.31 -4.55
CA ALA A 572 7.49 -9.06 -5.97
C ALA A 572 7.11 -7.57 -6.17
N SER A 573 8.07 -6.74 -6.53
CA SER A 573 7.84 -5.31 -6.76
C SER A 573 8.65 -4.76 -7.94
N ASP A 574 8.10 -3.74 -8.58
CA ASP A 574 8.74 -3.01 -9.67
C ASP A 574 9.65 -1.86 -9.19
N PHE A 575 9.73 -1.60 -7.89
CA PHE A 575 10.41 -0.42 -7.35
C PHE A 575 11.89 -0.33 -7.77
N ARG A 576 12.63 -1.44 -7.64
CA ARG A 576 14.06 -1.47 -8.05
C ARG A 576 14.23 -1.17 -9.54
N ARG A 577 13.34 -1.71 -10.39
CA ARG A 577 13.35 -1.45 -11.83
C ARG A 577 13.08 0.02 -12.13
N VAL A 578 12.04 0.59 -11.53
CA VAL A 578 11.67 2.01 -11.70
C VAL A 578 12.79 2.95 -11.27
N LEU A 579 13.42 2.70 -10.12
CA LEU A 579 14.55 3.49 -9.63
C LEU A 579 15.76 3.40 -10.57
N LYS A 580 16.05 2.21 -11.09
CA LYS A 580 17.13 2.03 -12.07
C LYS A 580 16.83 2.77 -13.38
N GLU A 581 15.63 2.59 -13.94
CA GLU A 581 15.20 3.30 -15.16
C GLU A 581 15.29 4.83 -14.99
N TYR A 582 14.91 5.33 -13.81
CA TYR A 582 15.00 6.76 -13.47
C TYR A 582 16.45 7.23 -13.38
N ALA A 583 17.32 6.50 -12.70
CA ALA A 583 18.74 6.81 -12.57
C ALA A 583 19.48 6.76 -13.91
N ASP A 584 19.08 5.84 -14.82
CA ASP A 584 19.64 5.69 -16.16
C ASP A 584 19.13 6.79 -17.13
N THR A 585 18.17 7.63 -16.71
CA THR A 585 17.64 8.71 -17.57
C THR A 585 18.66 9.86 -17.67
N PRO A 586 19.11 10.23 -18.87
CA PRO A 586 20.14 11.26 -19.01
C PRO A 586 19.61 12.66 -18.65
N SER A 587 20.49 13.56 -18.24
CA SER A 587 20.12 14.94 -17.92
C SER A 587 19.80 15.79 -19.16
N LYS A 588 20.31 15.39 -20.34
CA LYS A 588 20.12 16.08 -21.63
C LYS A 588 19.73 15.09 -22.72
N VAL A 589 18.94 15.55 -23.69
CA VAL A 589 18.62 14.76 -24.89
C VAL A 589 19.88 14.53 -25.71
N SER A 590 20.17 13.28 -26.01
CA SER A 590 21.24 12.86 -26.90
C SER A 590 20.66 12.13 -28.12
N ALA A 591 21.46 11.99 -29.20
CA ALA A 591 21.06 11.24 -30.40
C ALA A 591 20.73 9.77 -30.11
N THR A 592 21.28 9.21 -29.03
CA THR A 592 21.03 7.83 -28.60
C THR A 592 19.83 7.68 -27.67
N TRP A 593 19.27 8.80 -27.18
CA TRP A 593 18.12 8.76 -26.29
C TRP A 593 16.84 8.37 -27.03
N LYS A 594 16.27 7.22 -26.70
CA LYS A 594 15.02 6.71 -27.27
C LYS A 594 13.80 6.88 -26.36
N GLY A 595 13.99 7.31 -25.11
CA GLY A 595 12.91 7.55 -24.17
C GLY A 595 12.09 8.81 -24.49
N ALA A 596 11.20 9.17 -23.57
CA ALA A 596 10.36 10.35 -23.72
C ALA A 596 11.15 11.66 -23.54
N THR A 597 10.63 12.70 -24.17
CA THR A 597 11.07 14.08 -23.99
C THR A 597 9.85 14.98 -23.75
N VAL A 598 10.06 16.17 -23.23
CA VAL A 598 8.99 17.16 -23.10
C VAL A 598 8.35 17.51 -24.46
N ALA A 599 9.10 17.39 -25.55
CA ALA A 599 8.56 17.61 -26.90
C ALA A 599 7.47 16.57 -27.25
N ASP A 600 7.59 15.33 -26.81
CA ASP A 600 6.55 14.31 -27.03
C ASP A 600 5.20 14.65 -26.35
N ILE A 601 5.22 15.51 -25.32
CA ILE A 601 4.01 16.06 -24.67
C ILE A 601 3.49 17.28 -25.44
N ILE A 602 4.36 18.26 -25.71
CA ILE A 602 3.96 19.56 -26.28
C ILE A 602 3.46 19.43 -27.73
N THR A 603 4.10 18.62 -28.55
CA THR A 603 3.74 18.48 -29.97
C THR A 603 2.38 17.84 -30.23
N ARG A 604 1.75 17.26 -29.21
CA ARG A 604 0.42 16.66 -29.36
C ARG A 604 -0.74 17.67 -29.28
N GLY A 605 -0.50 18.85 -28.74
CA GLY A 605 -1.54 19.87 -28.58
C GLY A 605 -2.54 19.59 -27.46
N ASP A 606 -2.68 18.38 -26.97
CA ASP A 606 -3.50 18.01 -25.81
C ASP A 606 -2.71 18.02 -24.49
N LEU A 607 -1.40 18.19 -24.58
CA LEU A 607 -0.46 18.16 -23.45
C LEU A 607 -0.58 16.91 -22.58
N ASP A 608 -1.01 15.78 -23.11
CA ASP A 608 -1.25 14.57 -22.36
C ASP A 608 0.05 13.99 -21.77
N MET A 609 0.05 13.83 -20.45
CA MET A 609 1.18 13.35 -19.63
C MET A 609 0.98 11.92 -19.13
N LYS A 610 0.05 11.14 -19.70
CA LYS A 610 -0.12 9.73 -19.28
C LYS A 610 1.19 8.96 -19.44
N PRO A 611 1.74 8.33 -18.38
CA PRO A 611 3.00 7.57 -18.47
C PRO A 611 2.95 6.49 -19.56
N ARG A 612 1.80 5.83 -19.75
CA ARG A 612 1.65 4.75 -20.75
C ARG A 612 1.87 5.18 -22.19
N ARG A 613 1.69 6.48 -22.51
CA ARG A 613 2.02 7.06 -23.82
C ARG A 613 3.52 7.33 -23.99
N LEU A 614 4.18 7.56 -22.86
CA LEU A 614 5.57 8.03 -22.82
C LEU A 614 6.60 6.91 -22.60
N VAL A 615 6.14 5.68 -22.28
CA VAL A 615 7.06 4.55 -22.16
C VAL A 615 7.71 4.21 -23.52
N PRO A 616 9.00 3.76 -23.54
CA PRO A 616 9.74 3.54 -24.78
C PRO A 616 9.00 2.70 -25.82
N ARG A 617 8.37 1.60 -25.40
CA ARG A 617 7.60 0.73 -26.32
C ARG A 617 6.47 1.47 -27.05
N ALA A 618 5.77 2.37 -26.38
CA ALA A 618 4.68 3.15 -26.98
C ALA A 618 5.22 4.17 -27.97
N LEU A 619 6.28 4.89 -27.59
CA LEU A 619 6.93 5.88 -28.45
C LEU A 619 7.56 5.25 -29.69
N ASP A 620 8.26 4.14 -29.54
CA ASP A 620 8.85 3.41 -30.65
C ASP A 620 7.78 2.93 -31.64
N ASN A 621 6.63 2.46 -31.15
CA ASN A 621 5.51 2.08 -31.98
C ASN A 621 4.99 3.27 -32.83
N VAL A 622 4.74 4.41 -32.18
CA VAL A 622 4.27 5.62 -32.87
C VAL A 622 5.33 6.13 -33.88
N ARG A 623 6.61 6.17 -33.48
CA ARG A 623 7.72 6.62 -34.37
C ARG A 623 7.85 5.70 -35.59
N ARG A 624 7.77 4.38 -35.38
CA ARG A 624 7.81 3.39 -36.46
C ARG A 624 6.62 3.55 -37.41
N LEU A 625 5.40 3.71 -36.88
CA LEU A 625 4.21 3.92 -37.69
C LEU A 625 4.32 5.21 -38.54
N LYS A 626 4.74 6.33 -37.95
CA LYS A 626 4.94 7.59 -38.68
C LYS A 626 5.99 7.46 -39.77
N SER A 627 7.12 6.79 -39.48
CA SER A 627 8.18 6.58 -40.51
C SER A 627 7.71 5.64 -41.63
N ALA A 628 6.75 4.77 -41.38
CA ALA A 628 6.12 3.90 -42.35
C ALA A 628 4.95 4.56 -43.12
N GLY A 629 4.71 5.86 -42.93
CA GLY A 629 3.63 6.58 -43.62
C GLY A 629 2.23 6.24 -43.09
N ALA A 630 2.11 5.82 -41.82
CA ALA A 630 0.80 5.60 -41.20
C ALA A 630 0.02 6.92 -41.07
N ILE A 631 -1.29 6.87 -41.28
CA ILE A 631 -2.19 8.01 -41.20
C ILE A 631 -3.20 7.86 -40.03
N PRO A 632 -3.79 8.96 -39.50
CA PRO A 632 -4.86 8.89 -38.53
C PRO A 632 -6.09 8.11 -39.05
N LEU A 633 -6.65 7.24 -38.22
CA LEU A 633 -7.81 6.43 -38.60
C LEU A 633 -9.00 7.29 -39.05
N GLY A 634 -9.21 8.46 -38.46
CA GLY A 634 -10.24 9.39 -38.83
C GLY A 634 -10.13 9.97 -40.24
N GLU A 635 -9.00 9.81 -40.93
CA GLU A 635 -8.88 10.15 -42.33
C GLU A 635 -9.57 9.12 -43.25
N ILE A 636 -9.67 7.87 -42.80
CA ILE A 636 -10.21 6.73 -43.59
C ILE A 636 -11.66 6.41 -43.21
N VAL A 637 -12.04 6.62 -41.95
CA VAL A 637 -13.32 6.15 -41.42
C VAL A 637 -14.16 7.29 -40.85
N ASP A 638 -15.49 7.08 -40.90
CA ASP A 638 -16.46 7.78 -40.09
C ASP A 638 -16.80 6.93 -38.85
N ILE A 639 -16.86 7.56 -37.71
CA ILE A 639 -17.39 6.94 -36.49
C ILE A 639 -18.86 7.32 -36.42
N VAL A 640 -19.74 6.32 -36.35
CA VAL A 640 -21.17 6.53 -36.31
C VAL A 640 -21.55 7.32 -35.04
N GLU A 641 -22.23 8.44 -35.21
CA GLU A 641 -22.70 9.28 -34.11
C GLU A 641 -24.25 9.31 -34.04
N ASP A 642 -24.91 9.03 -35.17
CA ASP A 642 -26.37 9.03 -35.26
C ASP A 642 -26.96 7.86 -34.47
N THR A 643 -27.90 8.19 -33.61
CA THR A 643 -28.63 7.23 -32.78
C THR A 643 -30.12 7.25 -33.10
N ILE A 644 -30.76 6.10 -32.98
CA ILE A 644 -32.23 5.98 -33.00
C ILE A 644 -32.75 5.90 -31.57
N ASP A 645 -33.92 6.45 -31.32
CA ASP A 645 -34.65 6.35 -30.05
C ASP A 645 -35.54 5.08 -30.08
N LEU A 646 -35.32 4.14 -29.20
CA LEU A 646 -36.02 2.86 -29.16
C LEU A 646 -37.52 3.00 -28.88
N ILE A 647 -37.95 4.08 -28.25
CA ILE A 647 -39.34 4.30 -27.89
C ILE A 647 -40.03 5.17 -28.94
N ASP A 648 -39.41 6.30 -29.33
CA ASP A 648 -40.02 7.31 -30.22
C ASP A 648 -39.85 6.96 -31.70
N ASP A 649 -38.68 6.45 -32.11
CA ASP A 649 -38.38 6.13 -33.51
C ASP A 649 -38.75 4.69 -33.90
N VAL A 650 -38.77 3.76 -32.93
CA VAL A 650 -38.97 2.33 -33.20
C VAL A 650 -40.34 1.86 -32.69
N GLY A 651 -40.61 2.11 -31.40
CA GLY A 651 -41.83 1.70 -30.73
C GLY A 651 -41.57 0.73 -29.57
N PRO A 652 -42.34 0.91 -28.45
CA PRO A 652 -42.03 0.22 -27.19
C PRO A 652 -42.17 -1.31 -27.22
N SER A 653 -43.03 -1.81 -28.08
CA SER A 653 -43.35 -3.24 -28.21
C SER A 653 -42.46 -4.00 -29.19
N GLU A 654 -41.75 -3.28 -30.03
CA GLU A 654 -40.84 -3.87 -31.01
C GLU A 654 -39.68 -4.62 -30.36
N LEU A 655 -39.17 -5.63 -31.06
CA LEU A 655 -38.03 -6.42 -30.58
C LEU A 655 -36.72 -5.95 -31.21
N ARG A 656 -35.70 -5.81 -30.39
CA ARG A 656 -34.32 -5.53 -30.83
C ARG A 656 -33.32 -6.49 -30.15
N ARG A 657 -32.19 -6.73 -30.83
CA ARG A 657 -31.06 -7.51 -30.33
C ARG A 657 -29.92 -6.53 -30.02
N VAL A 658 -29.50 -6.46 -28.78
CA VAL A 658 -28.49 -5.50 -28.32
C VAL A 658 -27.10 -6.06 -28.46
N VAL A 659 -26.14 -5.20 -28.86
CA VAL A 659 -24.71 -5.47 -28.84
C VAL A 659 -24.06 -4.53 -27.83
N GLU A 660 -23.32 -5.11 -26.89
CA GLU A 660 -22.47 -4.41 -25.91
C GLU A 660 -20.99 -4.81 -26.10
N GLY A 661 -20.07 -4.17 -25.37
CA GLY A 661 -18.65 -4.51 -25.44
C GLY A 661 -18.33 -5.96 -25.06
N ALA A 662 -19.18 -6.59 -24.24
CA ALA A 662 -19.03 -7.98 -23.82
C ALA A 662 -19.35 -8.99 -24.93
N ASP A 663 -20.12 -8.58 -25.93
CA ASP A 663 -20.55 -9.43 -27.05
C ASP A 663 -19.52 -9.54 -28.16
N ILE A 664 -18.46 -8.75 -28.07
CA ILE A 664 -17.30 -8.88 -28.94
C ILE A 664 -16.47 -10.08 -28.49
N ARG A 665 -16.43 -11.14 -29.26
CA ARG A 665 -15.56 -12.28 -29.03
C ARG A 665 -14.10 -11.93 -29.35
N ALA A 666 -13.35 -11.51 -28.34
CA ALA A 666 -12.03 -10.89 -28.50
C ALA A 666 -11.01 -11.81 -29.23
N ILE A 667 -11.09 -13.12 -29.08
CA ILE A 667 -10.19 -14.09 -29.75
C ILE A 667 -10.60 -14.23 -31.23
N GLU A 668 -11.84 -14.54 -31.50
CA GLU A 668 -12.36 -14.79 -32.83
C GLU A 668 -12.52 -13.49 -33.65
N GLY A 669 -12.96 -12.40 -33.00
CA GLY A 669 -13.23 -11.14 -33.70
C GLY A 669 -14.63 -11.03 -34.23
N THR A 670 -15.55 -11.88 -33.82
CA THR A 670 -16.96 -11.83 -34.21
C THR A 670 -17.80 -11.11 -33.15
N VAL A 671 -18.92 -10.57 -33.58
CA VAL A 671 -19.91 -9.96 -32.70
C VAL A 671 -21.12 -10.88 -32.60
N VAL A 672 -21.56 -11.20 -31.39
CA VAL A 672 -22.71 -12.09 -31.14
C VAL A 672 -23.80 -11.32 -30.41
N PRO A 673 -24.80 -10.79 -31.12
CA PRO A 673 -25.88 -10.02 -30.49
C PRO A 673 -26.71 -10.86 -29.49
N HIS A 674 -27.20 -10.22 -28.46
CA HIS A 674 -28.08 -10.83 -27.46
C HIS A 674 -29.40 -11.35 -28.08
N PHE A 675 -30.14 -12.16 -27.33
CA PHE A 675 -31.50 -12.57 -27.72
C PHE A 675 -32.41 -11.35 -27.85
N PRO A 676 -33.45 -11.41 -28.75
CA PRO A 676 -34.36 -10.29 -28.94
C PRO A 676 -35.11 -9.93 -27.66
N GLU A 677 -35.12 -8.66 -27.30
CA GLU A 677 -35.88 -8.06 -26.18
C GLU A 677 -36.78 -6.92 -26.69
N ARG A 678 -37.85 -6.63 -25.95
CA ARG A 678 -38.73 -5.48 -26.28
C ARG A 678 -38.04 -4.15 -26.00
N CYS A 679 -38.28 -3.17 -26.87
CA CYS A 679 -37.61 -1.85 -26.78
C CYS A 679 -37.81 -1.16 -25.43
N TRP A 680 -38.99 -1.27 -24.81
CA TRP A 680 -39.22 -0.65 -23.50
C TRP A 680 -38.32 -1.27 -22.40
N VAL A 681 -38.05 -2.59 -22.44
CA VAL A 681 -37.18 -3.27 -21.48
C VAL A 681 -35.74 -2.78 -21.63
N ILE A 682 -35.28 -2.61 -22.87
CA ILE A 682 -33.92 -2.11 -23.16
C ILE A 682 -33.82 -0.66 -22.72
N ALA A 683 -34.83 0.18 -22.96
CA ALA A 683 -34.84 1.59 -22.59
C ALA A 683 -34.87 1.82 -21.08
N GLU A 684 -35.54 0.97 -20.28
CA GLU A 684 -35.52 1.03 -18.83
C GLU A 684 -34.13 0.83 -18.24
N ARG A 685 -33.25 0.08 -18.93
CA ARG A 685 -31.84 -0.07 -18.57
C ARG A 685 -30.98 1.16 -18.91
N LYS A 686 -31.56 2.30 -19.20
CA LYS A 686 -30.89 3.56 -19.60
C LYS A 686 -30.23 3.50 -20.98
N GLN A 687 -30.66 2.61 -21.87
CA GLN A 687 -30.15 2.48 -23.23
C GLN A 687 -31.23 2.89 -24.28
N ARG A 688 -31.89 4.03 -24.04
CA ARG A 688 -32.95 4.49 -24.93
C ARG A 688 -32.41 4.88 -26.31
N LYS A 689 -31.28 5.55 -26.38
CA LYS A 689 -30.63 5.91 -27.64
C LYS A 689 -29.56 4.87 -28.00
N VAL A 690 -29.67 4.27 -29.18
CA VAL A 690 -28.82 3.21 -29.66
C VAL A 690 -28.38 3.43 -31.11
N TYR A 691 -27.25 2.81 -31.53
CA TYR A 691 -26.86 2.77 -32.95
C TYR A 691 -27.67 1.71 -33.69
N GLN A 692 -28.12 2.01 -34.89
CA GLN A 692 -28.53 0.96 -35.84
C GLN A 692 -27.28 0.29 -36.40
N LEU A 693 -27.14 -1.02 -36.19
CA LEU A 693 -26.03 -1.79 -36.73
C LEU A 693 -26.40 -2.51 -38.01
N HIS A 694 -25.41 -2.65 -38.90
CA HIS A 694 -25.58 -3.32 -40.19
C HIS A 694 -24.52 -4.45 -40.32
N GLN A 695 -24.84 -5.42 -41.14
CA GLN A 695 -23.88 -6.44 -41.52
C GLN A 695 -22.57 -5.82 -42.03
N MET A 696 -21.44 -6.38 -41.65
CA MET A 696 -20.07 -5.89 -41.90
C MET A 696 -19.68 -4.63 -41.12
N ASP A 697 -20.50 -4.10 -40.24
CA ASP A 697 -20.03 -3.04 -39.33
C ASP A 697 -18.90 -3.55 -38.45
N VAL A 698 -17.82 -2.76 -38.36
CA VAL A 698 -16.73 -3.00 -37.43
C VAL A 698 -16.99 -2.23 -36.16
N VAL A 699 -17.02 -2.94 -35.03
CA VAL A 699 -17.28 -2.34 -33.70
C VAL A 699 -16.04 -2.40 -32.84
N ILE A 700 -15.79 -1.35 -32.08
CA ILE A 700 -14.70 -1.22 -31.12
C ILE A 700 -15.32 -1.10 -29.74
N GLY A 701 -15.03 -2.02 -28.83
CA GLY A 701 -15.41 -1.92 -27.42
C GLY A 701 -14.62 -0.79 -26.75
N LEU A 702 -15.34 0.20 -26.23
CA LEU A 702 -14.74 1.40 -25.63
C LEU A 702 -14.08 1.10 -24.28
N VAL A 703 -14.57 0.10 -23.54
CA VAL A 703 -14.05 -0.26 -22.22
C VAL A 703 -13.03 -1.38 -22.34
N ARG A 704 -11.87 -1.19 -21.71
CA ARG A 704 -10.70 -2.13 -21.74
C ARG A 704 -10.28 -2.49 -23.19
N PRO A 705 -10.02 -1.50 -24.02
CA PRO A 705 -9.76 -1.72 -25.46
C PRO A 705 -8.50 -2.58 -25.72
N GLU A 706 -7.61 -2.69 -24.74
CA GLU A 706 -6.41 -3.53 -24.81
C GLU A 706 -6.71 -5.03 -24.91
N ARG A 707 -7.94 -5.47 -24.67
CA ARG A 707 -8.36 -6.88 -24.72
C ARG A 707 -8.73 -7.40 -26.11
N ARG A 708 -8.31 -6.70 -27.17
CA ARG A 708 -8.69 -7.00 -28.56
C ARG A 708 -10.22 -6.86 -28.81
N ASN A 709 -10.86 -5.93 -28.13
CA ASN A 709 -12.30 -5.69 -28.26
C ASN A 709 -12.63 -4.99 -29.57
N VAL A 710 -12.22 -5.59 -30.69
CA VAL A 710 -12.60 -5.17 -32.04
C VAL A 710 -13.25 -6.36 -32.73
N GLY A 711 -14.50 -6.20 -33.14
CA GLY A 711 -15.29 -7.24 -33.80
C GLY A 711 -15.92 -6.78 -35.08
N ILE A 712 -16.26 -7.72 -35.96
CA ILE A 712 -17.05 -7.50 -37.16
C ILE A 712 -18.41 -8.20 -37.03
N LEU A 713 -19.49 -7.51 -37.35
CA LEU A 713 -20.84 -8.04 -37.30
C LEU A 713 -21.13 -8.80 -38.61
N LEU A 714 -21.32 -10.11 -38.49
CA LEU A 714 -21.62 -10.99 -39.63
C LEU A 714 -23.11 -11.26 -39.82
N ASP A 715 -23.92 -11.06 -38.77
CA ASP A 715 -25.36 -11.24 -38.76
C ASP A 715 -26.05 -10.09 -39.55
N ASP A 716 -27.01 -10.40 -40.40
CA ASP A 716 -27.74 -9.46 -41.26
C ASP A 716 -29.11 -9.02 -40.67
N ASP A 717 -29.43 -9.46 -39.44
CA ASP A 717 -30.68 -9.11 -38.78
C ASP A 717 -30.81 -7.56 -38.57
N LYS A 718 -31.75 -6.95 -39.23
CA LYS A 718 -32.01 -5.51 -39.15
C LYS A 718 -32.45 -5.03 -37.76
N ARG A 719 -32.73 -5.93 -36.83
CA ARG A 719 -33.08 -5.64 -35.44
C ARG A 719 -31.89 -5.40 -34.54
N ILE A 720 -30.66 -5.58 -35.03
CA ILE A 720 -29.46 -5.45 -34.23
C ILE A 720 -29.15 -3.96 -33.96
N VAL A 721 -28.97 -3.62 -32.71
CA VAL A 721 -28.62 -2.28 -32.24
C VAL A 721 -27.42 -2.31 -31.31
N GLY A 722 -26.66 -1.21 -31.24
CA GLY A 722 -25.42 -1.12 -30.42
C GLY A 722 -25.53 -0.06 -29.33
N SER A 723 -24.97 -0.32 -28.16
CA SER A 723 -24.91 0.64 -27.06
C SER A 723 -23.86 1.72 -27.29
N PRO A 724 -24.23 3.02 -27.38
CA PRO A 724 -23.25 4.11 -27.55
C PRO A 724 -22.29 4.30 -26.41
N ASP A 725 -22.65 3.85 -25.20
CA ASP A 725 -21.80 3.96 -24.01
C ASP A 725 -20.67 2.93 -23.99
N GLY A 726 -20.88 1.79 -24.64
CA GLY A 726 -19.96 0.66 -24.65
C GLY A 726 -19.19 0.45 -25.96
N LEU A 727 -19.68 1.02 -27.07
CA LEU A 727 -19.19 0.77 -28.43
C LEU A 727 -18.92 2.03 -29.21
N ALA A 728 -17.92 1.95 -30.13
CA ALA A 728 -17.84 2.80 -31.31
C ALA A 728 -18.01 1.95 -32.55
N VAL A 729 -18.81 2.39 -33.49
CA VAL A 729 -19.05 1.76 -34.78
C VAL A 729 -18.26 2.54 -35.82
N VAL A 730 -17.41 1.85 -36.56
CA VAL A 730 -16.57 2.47 -37.59
C VAL A 730 -16.93 1.95 -38.97
N ARG A 731 -17.11 2.87 -39.89
CA ARG A 731 -17.39 2.58 -41.30
C ARG A 731 -16.36 3.30 -42.20
N VAL A 732 -15.95 2.68 -43.27
CA VAL A 732 -15.08 3.34 -44.23
C VAL A 732 -15.84 4.51 -44.90
N LYS A 733 -15.15 5.65 -45.04
CA LYS A 733 -15.75 6.84 -45.65
C LYS A 733 -16.25 6.56 -47.07
N LYS A 734 -17.39 7.18 -47.41
CA LYS A 734 -17.98 7.02 -48.73
C LYS A 734 -17.04 7.40 -49.84
N GLY A 735 -16.83 6.48 -50.79
CA GLY A 735 -15.92 6.64 -51.92
C GLY A 735 -14.48 6.12 -51.66
N MET A 736 -14.15 5.71 -50.43
CA MET A 736 -12.84 5.15 -50.08
C MET A 736 -12.85 3.60 -49.97
N GLU A 737 -13.97 2.93 -50.13
CA GLU A 737 -14.16 1.50 -49.91
C GLU A 737 -13.31 0.62 -50.83
N LYS A 738 -13.06 1.10 -52.05
CA LYS A 738 -12.20 0.40 -53.03
C LYS A 738 -10.72 0.42 -52.63
N ASP A 739 -10.29 1.52 -52.02
CA ASP A 739 -8.91 1.71 -51.59
C ASP A 739 -8.69 1.10 -50.20
N PHE A 740 -9.69 1.13 -49.36
CA PHE A 740 -9.65 0.64 -47.97
C PHE A 740 -10.79 -0.35 -47.72
N PRO A 741 -10.71 -1.62 -48.12
CA PRO A 741 -11.74 -2.61 -47.85
C PRO A 741 -12.01 -2.79 -46.36
N ILE A 742 -13.28 -3.02 -45.99
CA ILE A 742 -13.68 -3.17 -44.59
C ILE A 742 -12.98 -4.36 -43.91
N GLU A 743 -12.71 -5.40 -44.65
CA GLU A 743 -11.99 -6.60 -44.20
C GLU A 743 -10.54 -6.26 -43.83
N TRP A 744 -9.89 -5.39 -44.60
CA TRP A 744 -8.56 -4.90 -44.31
C TRP A 744 -8.61 -4.02 -43.04
N LEU A 745 -9.57 -3.10 -42.96
CA LEU A 745 -9.77 -2.24 -41.77
C LEU A 745 -9.95 -3.09 -40.50
N PHE A 746 -10.79 -4.10 -40.54
CA PHE A 746 -10.98 -5.01 -39.45
C PHE A 746 -9.66 -5.68 -39.00
N ALA A 747 -8.87 -6.20 -39.92
CA ALA A 747 -7.59 -6.83 -39.62
C ALA A 747 -6.60 -5.85 -38.98
N ILE A 748 -6.50 -4.64 -39.53
CA ILE A 748 -5.57 -3.62 -39.07
C ILE A 748 -5.94 -3.12 -37.65
N LEU A 749 -7.22 -2.91 -37.37
CA LEU A 749 -7.69 -2.51 -36.03
C LEU A 749 -7.40 -3.57 -34.97
N ARG A 750 -7.22 -4.83 -35.36
CA ARG A 750 -6.83 -5.94 -34.48
C ARG A 750 -5.31 -6.15 -34.41
N SER A 751 -4.51 -5.44 -35.20
CA SER A 751 -3.05 -5.54 -35.15
C SER A 751 -2.48 -5.14 -33.79
N GLU A 752 -1.26 -5.61 -33.49
CA GLU A 752 -0.61 -5.28 -32.20
C GLU A 752 -0.29 -3.78 -32.11
N GLU A 753 0.10 -3.18 -33.22
CA GLU A 753 0.45 -1.77 -33.34
C GLU A 753 -0.75 -0.86 -33.00
N VAL A 754 -1.94 -1.18 -33.49
CA VAL A 754 -3.17 -0.41 -33.23
C VAL A 754 -3.67 -0.70 -31.82
N ARG A 755 -3.64 -1.97 -31.39
CA ARG A 755 -4.02 -2.37 -30.05
C ARG A 755 -3.16 -1.68 -28.99
N LEU A 756 -1.87 -1.52 -29.23
CA LEU A 756 -0.96 -0.81 -28.35
C LEU A 756 -1.36 0.66 -28.21
N GLN A 757 -1.81 1.31 -29.30
CA GLN A 757 -2.31 2.66 -29.25
C GLN A 757 -3.66 2.75 -28.52
N PHE A 758 -4.61 1.86 -28.76
CA PHE A 758 -5.85 1.80 -27.97
C PHE A 758 -5.57 1.70 -26.46
N TRP A 759 -4.56 0.90 -26.07
CA TRP A 759 -4.16 0.81 -24.68
C TRP A 759 -3.54 2.13 -24.16
N THR A 760 -2.68 2.78 -24.95
CA THR A 760 -2.02 4.03 -24.54
C THR A 760 -2.97 5.22 -24.54
N GLU A 761 -3.92 5.27 -25.48
CA GLU A 761 -4.91 6.35 -25.57
C GLU A 761 -5.99 6.25 -24.50
N SER A 762 -6.44 5.05 -24.12
CA SER A 762 -7.53 4.89 -23.17
C SER A 762 -7.33 5.68 -21.88
N GLY A 763 -8.32 6.45 -21.46
CA GLY A 763 -8.33 7.31 -20.27
C GLY A 763 -9.37 6.88 -19.25
N GLY A 764 -9.61 7.73 -18.22
CA GLY A 764 -10.68 7.58 -17.23
C GLY A 764 -10.18 7.12 -15.84
N THR A 765 -10.98 7.46 -14.82
CA THR A 765 -10.64 7.24 -13.40
C THR A 765 -10.84 5.80 -12.95
N SER A 766 -11.87 5.11 -13.44
CA SER A 766 -12.26 3.76 -13.02
C SER A 766 -11.78 2.65 -13.98
N TYR A 767 -12.15 2.71 -15.26
CA TYR A 767 -11.75 1.76 -16.28
C TYR A 767 -11.10 2.50 -17.45
N GLY A 768 -10.18 1.85 -18.21
CA GLY A 768 -9.72 2.39 -19.47
C GLY A 768 -10.92 2.50 -20.42
N LYS A 769 -11.29 3.71 -20.79
CA LYS A 769 -12.30 3.98 -21.81
C LYS A 769 -11.65 4.81 -22.90
N LEU A 770 -11.88 4.45 -24.15
CA LEU A 770 -11.56 5.28 -25.32
C LEU A 770 -12.69 6.24 -25.59
N ASP A 771 -12.36 7.46 -25.94
CA ASP A 771 -13.31 8.35 -26.59
C ASP A 771 -13.19 8.29 -28.14
N ARG A 772 -14.17 8.92 -28.83
CA ARG A 772 -14.22 8.88 -30.29
C ARG A 772 -13.07 9.66 -30.93
N ASN A 773 -12.62 10.73 -30.31
CA ASN A 773 -11.51 11.54 -30.81
C ASN A 773 -10.17 10.79 -30.67
N GLU A 774 -10.00 10.06 -29.55
CA GLU A 774 -8.87 9.18 -29.36
C GLU A 774 -8.84 8.08 -30.43
N ILE A 775 -10.00 7.49 -30.78
CA ILE A 775 -10.09 6.49 -31.85
C ILE A 775 -9.73 7.13 -33.21
N ARG A 776 -10.24 8.35 -33.52
CA ARG A 776 -9.89 9.06 -34.77
C ARG A 776 -8.39 9.34 -34.89
N SER A 777 -7.71 9.59 -33.80
CA SER A 777 -6.28 9.95 -33.77
C SER A 777 -5.31 8.76 -33.88
N VAL A 778 -5.78 7.53 -33.72
CA VAL A 778 -4.95 6.33 -33.82
C VAL A 778 -4.32 6.20 -35.21
N LEU A 779 -3.02 6.00 -35.25
CA LEU A 779 -2.29 5.80 -36.48
C LEU A 779 -2.47 4.38 -37.00
N VAL A 780 -2.87 4.25 -38.27
CA VAL A 780 -3.02 2.95 -38.93
C VAL A 780 -2.02 2.82 -40.08
N PRO A 781 -1.28 1.68 -40.18
CA PRO A 781 -0.36 1.44 -41.30
C PRO A 781 -1.18 1.17 -42.55
N VAL A 782 -1.04 2.02 -43.57
CA VAL A 782 -1.85 1.90 -44.79
C VAL A 782 -1.30 0.84 -45.76
N GLY A 783 -0.01 0.66 -45.81
CA GLY A 783 0.62 -0.24 -46.77
C GLY A 783 0.29 0.10 -48.23
N THR A 784 0.66 -0.77 -49.16
CA THR A 784 0.34 -0.65 -50.60
C THR A 784 -1.10 -1.17 -50.89
N PRO A 785 -1.74 -0.68 -51.98
CA PRO A 785 -3.05 -1.22 -52.39
C PRO A 785 -3.06 -2.73 -52.61
N THR A 786 -1.95 -3.33 -53.06
CA THR A 786 -1.81 -4.78 -53.23
C THR A 786 -1.80 -5.52 -51.89
N GLU A 787 -1.08 -4.99 -50.89
CA GLU A 787 -1.07 -5.55 -49.54
C GLU A 787 -2.44 -5.47 -48.89
N ARG A 788 -3.15 -4.34 -49.04
CA ARG A 788 -4.50 -4.18 -48.52
C ARG A 788 -5.46 -5.24 -49.10
N ARG A 789 -5.46 -5.43 -50.43
CA ARG A 789 -6.25 -6.47 -51.09
C ARG A 789 -5.90 -7.89 -50.64
N LYS A 790 -4.60 -8.16 -50.48
CA LYS A 790 -4.13 -9.46 -49.97
C LYS A 790 -4.63 -9.75 -48.56
N ILE A 791 -4.60 -8.77 -47.65
CA ILE A 791 -5.12 -8.88 -46.28
C ILE A 791 -6.63 -9.05 -46.33
N ALA A 792 -7.35 -8.21 -47.09
CA ALA A 792 -8.80 -8.31 -47.23
C ALA A 792 -9.24 -9.68 -47.73
N GLY A 793 -8.57 -10.26 -48.75
CA GLY A 793 -8.89 -11.59 -49.23
C GLY A 793 -8.62 -12.73 -48.22
N LYS A 794 -7.67 -12.56 -47.27
CA LYS A 794 -7.51 -13.52 -46.15
C LYS A 794 -8.65 -13.41 -45.16
N VAL A 795 -9.08 -12.22 -44.81
CA VAL A 795 -10.20 -11.99 -43.90
C VAL A 795 -11.51 -12.46 -44.52
N GLN A 796 -11.71 -12.22 -45.82
CA GLN A 796 -12.91 -12.68 -46.52
C GLN A 796 -13.04 -14.23 -46.45
N ARG A 797 -11.96 -14.98 -46.72
CA ARG A 797 -11.96 -16.46 -46.58
C ARG A 797 -12.23 -16.90 -45.13
N TRP A 798 -11.70 -16.15 -44.15
CA TRP A 798 -12.01 -16.42 -42.74
C TRP A 798 -13.52 -16.18 -42.44
N ILE A 799 -14.12 -15.09 -42.95
CA ILE A 799 -15.55 -14.79 -42.82
C ILE A 799 -16.36 -15.95 -43.41
N GLU A 800 -16.06 -16.37 -44.61
CA GLU A 800 -16.73 -17.51 -45.31
C GLU A 800 -16.67 -18.79 -44.48
N SER A 801 -15.53 -19.10 -43.88
CA SER A 801 -15.37 -20.27 -43.00
C SER A 801 -16.18 -20.17 -41.69
N VAL A 802 -16.23 -18.98 -41.08
CA VAL A 802 -17.01 -18.76 -39.85
C VAL A 802 -18.51 -18.87 -40.12
N THR A 803 -18.96 -18.28 -41.23
CA THR A 803 -20.36 -18.32 -41.66
C THR A 803 -20.80 -19.74 -42.02
N ALA A 804 -19.99 -20.49 -42.76
CA ALA A 804 -20.26 -21.88 -43.10
C ALA A 804 -20.36 -22.77 -41.84
N ASN A 805 -19.45 -22.60 -40.88
CA ASN A 805 -19.50 -23.29 -39.59
C ASN A 805 -20.77 -22.95 -38.79
N ALA A 806 -21.16 -21.66 -38.73
CA ALA A 806 -22.38 -21.26 -38.04
C ALA A 806 -23.65 -21.89 -38.68
N THR A 807 -23.72 -21.96 -40.01
CA THR A 807 -24.82 -22.60 -40.74
C THR A 807 -24.86 -24.09 -40.42
N ALA A 808 -23.72 -24.78 -40.46
CA ALA A 808 -23.63 -26.22 -40.12
C ALA A 808 -24.09 -26.52 -38.70
N TRP A 809 -23.74 -25.67 -37.71
CA TRP A 809 -24.23 -25.81 -36.35
C TRP A 809 -25.75 -25.61 -36.22
N SER A 810 -26.32 -24.63 -36.95
CA SER A 810 -27.77 -24.42 -36.96
C SER A 810 -28.54 -25.58 -37.59
N GLU A 811 -27.98 -26.23 -38.60
CA GLU A 811 -28.55 -27.44 -39.22
C GLU A 811 -28.54 -28.67 -38.31
N ILE A 812 -27.59 -28.74 -37.36
CA ILE A 812 -27.51 -29.83 -36.34
C ILE A 812 -28.48 -29.52 -35.16
N GLY A 813 -29.11 -28.35 -35.11
CA GLY A 813 -30.13 -28.03 -34.11
C GLY A 813 -29.56 -27.56 -32.77
N PHE A 814 -28.34 -27.00 -32.77
CA PHE A 814 -27.72 -26.34 -31.61
C PHE A 814 -27.65 -24.83 -31.79
#